data_f479d17d693da2ddad15b916503efd4b
#
_entry.id   f479d17d693da2ddad15b916503efd4b
#
_cell.length_a   1.000
_cell.length_b   1.000
_cell.length_c   1.000
_cell.angle_alpha   90.00
_cell.angle_beta   90.00
_cell.angle_gamma   90.00
#
_symmetry.space_group_name_H-M   'P 1'
#
loop_
_entity.id
_entity.type
_entity.pdbx_description
1 polymer ?
#
loop_
_entity_poly.entity_id
_entity_poly.type
_entity_poly.pdbx_seq_one_letter_code
_entity_poly.pdbx_strand_id
1 'polypeptide(L)'
;MVLACSTQKNNLVNREYHALNTKFNVLFNGKEALEIGKAVLYQNNQDNFLAILPVEPIVLQGEDEENKASIPSFNLAEEKAVKAIQKHSMNIGGKQRNRQIQDAYLLLGKARYFDRRFLPALEAFNYLLEGYFGNEDVYYEARLWREKTNLRLRNNALVVDNLKPLAQRIPFGAPLFSDVNATLAQAYINLKNQDSAAVYISQAALAEKDKTTKARYRYIEAQLLERAHLIDSARQAFQTIVSWKRKAPRIFWMQAKLQTIRLQAQLDSVSPLPALERLSKLFENQPYLHLIHQQEARYLLNQKQDSLALSYFNKSLRSPNIDTSTQIANYRELADYYFQAGGYVKTGAYLDSLLRQIPEEGRFKMNIQRERDGLDEVIALEQVIRSTDSILSLAAMTKEEQLSFFQNVIDEKRAKELAAIEEDKKGFFSFGNNPANVFYFYNERLVVQGKQAFLSTWGNRLNSDNWNRQSVINSASVEEEKASHEQETASFFIETPDFFVEQIPTDTLALAALRKDRRQAYLDVGIIYKEKFKNNPLALSRLDKVFQLKPSETQEVSALYHTFKILENTDPERAISYRITLLERYPDSPFAQIVKDPENFKLEENQSPSGLYERAYRAYLNQEFQAVLKACVNLEVIVSGTPLAPKVAFLKAITLGRLDGEEAYIQNLKKLIELYPNAREANLAITTLTRLDEERQLKFKPLVLNTYKWVLSFPIEQPLDQLLVALRESLDEEQKQAWKITQDAYSRKTHFIVIHSRQQLPETEYFLKKWAELPNFEQNVNNFVLLSAQYEQIQRFKSWEAIHKTPQE
;
A
#
# COMPACT_ATOMS: atom_id res chain seq x y z
N MET A 1 9.86 12.06 66.86
CA MET A 1 10.30 10.80 66.23
C MET A 1 9.15 10.24 65.44
N VAL A 2 9.18 10.29 64.15
CA VAL A 2 8.23 9.55 63.29
C VAL A 2 8.65 8.09 63.37
N LEU A 3 7.88 7.27 64.08
CA LEU A 3 8.04 5.83 64.10
C LEU A 3 7.67 5.29 62.71
N ALA A 4 8.63 5.26 61.79
CA ALA A 4 8.45 4.60 60.52
C ALA A 4 8.30 3.09 60.78
N CYS A 5 7.12 2.51 60.42
CA CYS A 5 6.89 1.08 60.56
C CYS A 5 7.89 0.32 59.69
N SER A 6 8.62 -0.62 60.32
CA SER A 6 9.66 -1.41 59.59
C SER A 6 9.01 -2.52 58.76
N THR A 7 9.43 -2.66 57.49
CA THR A 7 9.08 -3.80 56.62
C THR A 7 9.71 -5.14 57.06
N GLN A 8 10.68 -5.11 57.98
CA GLN A 8 11.39 -6.29 58.47
C GLN A 8 10.76 -6.91 59.75
N LYS A 9 9.84 -6.20 60.39
CA LYS A 9 9.21 -6.67 61.65
C LYS A 9 7.84 -7.27 61.34
N ASN A 10 7.69 -8.56 61.65
CA ASN A 10 6.46 -9.34 61.41
C ASN A 10 5.47 -9.20 62.60
N ASN A 11 5.04 -8.03 62.94
CA ASN A 11 3.94 -7.78 63.88
C ASN A 11 2.66 -7.30 63.18
N LEU A 12 1.52 -7.40 63.87
CA LEU A 12 0.22 -7.04 63.31
C LEU A 12 0.19 -5.57 62.89
N VAL A 13 0.70 -4.66 63.69
CA VAL A 13 0.67 -3.22 63.43
C VAL A 13 1.44 -2.87 62.15
N ASN A 14 2.64 -3.45 61.95
CA ASN A 14 3.42 -3.20 60.73
C ASN A 14 2.75 -3.79 59.51
N ARG A 15 2.19 -5.01 59.60
CA ARG A 15 1.46 -5.61 58.44
C ARG A 15 0.26 -4.74 58.04
N GLU A 16 -0.60 -4.35 58.99
CA GLU A 16 -1.78 -3.55 58.67
C GLU A 16 -1.39 -2.14 58.21
N TYR A 17 -0.38 -1.52 58.80
CA TYR A 17 0.12 -0.20 58.35
C TYR A 17 0.57 -0.26 56.88
N HIS A 18 1.40 -1.23 56.52
CA HIS A 18 1.85 -1.35 55.13
C HIS A 18 0.73 -1.78 54.20
N ALA A 19 -0.19 -2.64 54.61
CA ALA A 19 -1.36 -3.03 53.81
C ALA A 19 -2.30 -1.85 53.54
N LEU A 20 -2.63 -1.05 54.55
CA LEU A 20 -3.48 0.12 54.44
C LEU A 20 -2.85 1.20 53.54
N ASN A 21 -1.58 1.53 53.75
CA ASN A 21 -0.89 2.51 52.91
C ASN A 21 -0.76 2.02 51.48
N THR A 22 -0.49 0.74 51.25
CA THR A 22 -0.46 0.17 49.92
C THR A 22 -1.81 0.30 49.26
N LYS A 23 -2.90 -0.12 49.92
CA LYS A 23 -4.25 -0.16 49.35
C LYS A 23 -4.83 1.22 49.04
N PHE A 24 -4.88 2.08 50.07
CA PHE A 24 -5.65 3.33 49.99
C PHE A 24 -4.85 4.54 49.53
N ASN A 25 -3.53 4.47 49.51
CA ASN A 25 -2.68 5.57 49.09
C ASN A 25 -1.97 5.28 47.75
N VAL A 26 -1.26 4.17 47.65
CA VAL A 26 -0.45 3.90 46.49
C VAL A 26 -1.24 3.23 45.35
N LEU A 27 -1.90 2.11 45.67
CA LEU A 27 -2.63 1.35 44.63
C LEU A 27 -3.93 2.03 44.19
N PHE A 28 -4.59 2.80 45.09
CA PHE A 28 -5.76 3.56 44.72
C PHE A 28 -5.44 4.53 43.59
N ASN A 29 -4.43 5.38 43.74
CA ASN A 29 -4.00 6.33 42.72
C ASN A 29 -3.48 5.62 41.44
N GLY A 30 -2.85 4.45 41.58
CA GLY A 30 -2.40 3.66 40.45
C GLY A 30 -3.57 3.04 39.66
N LYS A 31 -4.59 2.53 40.34
CA LYS A 31 -5.81 2.00 39.69
C LYS A 31 -6.60 3.11 39.00
N GLU A 32 -6.71 4.29 39.62
CA GLU A 32 -7.36 5.44 39.00
C GLU A 32 -6.61 5.90 37.73
N ALA A 33 -5.30 5.99 37.78
CA ALA A 33 -4.47 6.30 36.62
C ALA A 33 -4.65 5.26 35.49
N LEU A 34 -4.71 3.97 35.84
CA LEU A 34 -4.98 2.90 34.87
C LEU A 34 -6.34 3.08 34.15
N GLU A 35 -7.41 3.38 34.91
CA GLU A 35 -8.74 3.57 34.34
C GLU A 35 -8.82 4.85 33.47
N ILE A 36 -8.12 5.92 33.85
CA ILE A 36 -8.00 7.12 33.00
C ILE A 36 -7.28 6.77 31.70
N GLY A 37 -6.16 6.05 31.77
CA GLY A 37 -5.43 5.62 30.58
C GLY A 37 -6.25 4.74 29.65
N LYS A 38 -7.03 3.79 30.21
CA LYS A 38 -7.96 2.95 29.44
C LYS A 38 -9.04 3.78 28.76
N ALA A 39 -9.63 4.75 29.45
CA ALA A 39 -10.65 5.62 28.88
C ALA A 39 -10.10 6.39 27.67
N VAL A 40 -8.90 6.97 27.76
CA VAL A 40 -8.23 7.64 26.66
C VAL A 40 -7.95 6.68 25.50
N LEU A 41 -7.45 5.47 25.81
CA LEU A 41 -7.15 4.46 24.79
C LEU A 41 -8.41 4.04 24.02
N TYR A 42 -9.51 3.83 24.71
CA TYR A 42 -10.78 3.41 24.11
C TYR A 42 -11.48 4.53 23.35
N GLN A 43 -11.35 5.79 23.78
CA GLN A 43 -11.88 6.95 23.05
C GLN A 43 -11.17 7.17 21.71
N ASN A 44 -9.87 6.89 21.67
CA ASN A 44 -9.06 7.02 20.46
C ASN A 44 -9.22 5.84 19.49
N ASN A 45 -9.88 4.75 19.92
CA ASN A 45 -10.10 3.60 19.07
C ASN A 45 -11.31 3.80 18.17
N GLN A 46 -11.11 3.63 16.87
CA GLN A 46 -12.19 3.62 15.89
C GLN A 46 -12.48 2.17 15.47
N ASP A 47 -13.68 1.70 15.77
CA ASP A 47 -14.13 0.37 15.42
C ASP A 47 -14.41 0.23 13.92
N ASN A 48 -13.85 -0.79 13.30
CA ASN A 48 -14.20 -1.17 11.94
C ASN A 48 -15.33 -2.21 11.96
N PHE A 49 -16.57 -1.77 11.86
CA PHE A 49 -17.76 -2.63 11.84
C PHE A 49 -17.89 -3.51 10.59
N LEU A 50 -17.06 -3.30 9.59
CA LEU A 50 -17.03 -4.13 8.36
C LEU A 50 -16.21 -5.41 8.54
N ALA A 51 -15.35 -5.44 9.55
CA ALA A 51 -14.61 -6.63 9.99
C ALA A 51 -15.22 -7.20 11.28
N ILE A 52 -14.86 -8.44 11.67
CA ILE A 52 -15.20 -8.90 13.02
C ILE A 52 -14.53 -7.97 14.02
N LEU A 53 -15.34 -7.39 14.90
CA LEU A 53 -14.82 -6.51 15.93
C LEU A 53 -13.88 -7.26 16.88
N PRO A 54 -12.80 -6.66 17.34
CA PRO A 54 -12.02 -7.22 18.44
C PRO A 54 -12.83 -7.18 19.73
N VAL A 55 -12.65 -8.19 20.57
CA VAL A 55 -13.33 -8.27 21.88
C VAL A 55 -12.95 -7.09 22.75
N GLU A 56 -11.67 -6.73 22.79
CA GLU A 56 -11.20 -5.49 23.40
C GLU A 56 -11.01 -4.40 22.32
N PRO A 57 -11.48 -3.17 22.53
CA PRO A 57 -11.34 -2.07 21.58
C PRO A 57 -9.91 -1.51 21.54
N ILE A 58 -8.96 -2.40 21.32
CA ILE A 58 -7.53 -2.09 21.18
C ILE A 58 -7.08 -2.72 19.87
N VAL A 59 -6.83 -1.91 18.87
CA VAL A 59 -6.23 -2.35 17.60
C VAL A 59 -4.74 -2.15 17.69
N LEU A 60 -3.99 -3.24 17.48
CA LEU A 60 -2.56 -3.19 17.23
C LEU A 60 -2.38 -2.76 15.76
N GLN A 61 -1.86 -1.56 15.52
CA GLN A 61 -1.55 -1.08 14.18
C GLN A 61 -0.04 -1.23 13.93
N GLY A 62 0.33 -2.10 12.97
CA GLY A 62 1.71 -2.28 12.51
C GLY A 62 2.57 -3.24 13.33
N GLU A 63 3.65 -3.72 12.71
CA GLU A 63 4.63 -4.61 13.36
C GLU A 63 5.69 -3.83 14.20
N ASP A 64 5.76 -2.48 14.05
CA ASP A 64 6.75 -1.62 14.72
C ASP A 64 6.13 -0.76 15.84
N GLU A 65 5.41 -1.39 16.76
CA GLU A 65 4.66 -0.66 17.80
C GLU A 65 5.48 -0.20 19.01
N GLU A 66 6.77 -0.50 19.06
CA GLU A 66 7.64 -0.08 20.16
C GLU A 66 7.84 1.44 20.25
N ASN A 67 7.53 2.21 19.20
CA ASN A 67 7.81 3.64 19.13
C ASN A 67 6.59 4.58 19.23
N LYS A 68 5.40 4.09 19.54
CA LYS A 68 4.25 5.00 19.78
C LYS A 68 4.31 5.56 21.20
N ALA A 69 4.11 6.88 21.29
CA ALA A 69 4.10 7.59 22.57
C ALA A 69 3.22 6.88 23.60
N SER A 70 3.81 6.47 24.70
CA SER A 70 3.11 5.87 25.85
C SER A 70 2.08 6.87 26.38
N ILE A 71 0.91 6.37 26.78
CA ILE A 71 -0.08 7.19 27.48
C ILE A 71 0.44 7.43 28.90
N PRO A 72 0.68 8.70 29.31
CA PRO A 72 1.34 9.01 30.59
C PRO A 72 0.66 8.39 31.80
N SER A 73 -0.66 8.16 31.73
CA SER A 73 -1.42 7.51 32.80
C SER A 73 -1.01 6.07 33.06
N PHE A 74 -0.56 5.31 32.05
CA PHE A 74 -0.06 3.95 32.25
C PHE A 74 1.30 3.94 32.95
N ASN A 75 2.18 4.89 32.60
CA ASN A 75 3.45 5.06 33.30
C ASN A 75 3.24 5.42 34.78
N LEU A 76 2.26 6.31 35.05
CA LEU A 76 1.90 6.64 36.43
C LEU A 76 1.36 5.43 37.18
N ALA A 77 0.53 4.60 36.57
CA ALA A 77 0.01 3.36 37.16
C ALA A 77 1.15 2.38 37.48
N GLU A 78 2.10 2.21 36.56
CA GLU A 78 3.30 1.39 36.79
C GLU A 78 4.16 1.95 37.89
N GLU A 79 4.45 3.26 37.91
CA GLU A 79 5.22 3.90 39.01
C GLU A 79 4.62 3.62 40.38
N LYS A 80 3.28 3.75 40.50
CA LYS A 80 2.59 3.46 41.75
C LYS A 80 2.67 1.99 42.14
N ALA A 81 2.52 1.07 41.17
CA ALA A 81 2.66 -0.37 41.42
C ALA A 81 4.09 -0.72 41.89
N VAL A 82 5.10 -0.21 41.18
CA VAL A 82 6.52 -0.40 41.58
C VAL A 82 6.82 0.19 42.95
N LYS A 83 6.30 1.39 43.24
CA LYS A 83 6.44 2.02 44.55
C LYS A 83 5.81 1.18 45.65
N ALA A 84 4.65 0.56 45.43
CA ALA A 84 4.02 -0.35 46.37
C ALA A 84 4.88 -1.56 46.64
N ILE A 85 5.45 -2.19 45.61
CA ILE A 85 6.33 -3.35 45.70
C ILE A 85 7.63 -2.99 46.46
N GLN A 86 8.30 -1.92 46.09
CA GLN A 86 9.59 -1.55 46.67
C GLN A 86 9.48 -1.06 48.13
N LYS A 87 8.47 -0.23 48.45
CA LYS A 87 8.37 0.43 49.78
C LYS A 87 7.55 -0.34 50.78
N HIS A 88 6.66 -1.21 50.35
CA HIS A 88 5.69 -1.85 51.24
C HIS A 88 5.74 -3.39 51.21
N SER A 89 6.63 -3.99 50.43
CA SER A 89 6.86 -5.43 50.46
C SER A 89 7.44 -5.87 51.81
N MET A 90 6.85 -6.88 52.38
CA MET A 90 7.26 -7.49 53.64
C MET A 90 7.60 -8.97 53.46
N ASN A 91 8.73 -9.24 52.79
CA ASN A 91 9.19 -10.62 52.61
C ASN A 91 9.99 -11.07 53.85
N ILE A 92 9.34 -11.82 54.71
CA ILE A 92 9.91 -12.25 56.00
C ILE A 92 9.83 -13.76 56.07
N GLY A 93 11.01 -14.41 56.19
CA GLY A 93 11.13 -15.87 56.22
C GLY A 93 10.63 -16.53 54.92
N GLY A 94 10.92 -15.91 53.76
CA GLY A 94 10.50 -16.40 52.44
C GLY A 94 9.01 -16.25 52.14
N LYS A 95 8.25 -15.56 53.03
CA LYS A 95 6.80 -15.35 52.80
C LYS A 95 6.46 -13.86 52.77
N GLN A 96 5.72 -13.44 51.74
CA GLN A 96 5.18 -12.10 51.65
C GLN A 96 4.07 -11.89 52.70
N ARG A 97 4.26 -10.91 53.59
CA ARG A 97 3.33 -10.62 54.71
C ARG A 97 2.34 -9.49 54.44
N ASN A 98 2.64 -8.63 53.45
CA ASN A 98 1.70 -7.64 52.98
C ASN A 98 0.81 -8.23 51.90
N ARG A 99 -0.45 -8.45 52.23
CA ARG A 99 -1.45 -9.04 51.33
C ARG A 99 -1.77 -8.19 50.09
N GLN A 100 -1.46 -6.90 50.09
CA GLN A 100 -1.72 -5.99 49.00
C GLN A 100 -0.64 -6.02 47.92
N ILE A 101 0.45 -6.74 48.08
CA ILE A 101 1.56 -6.85 47.11
C ILE A 101 1.09 -7.63 45.86
N GLN A 102 0.15 -8.57 46.01
CA GLN A 102 -0.47 -9.27 44.90
C GLN A 102 -1.21 -8.32 43.97
N ASP A 103 -2.02 -7.41 44.54
CA ASP A 103 -2.69 -6.37 43.79
C ASP A 103 -1.70 -5.41 43.13
N ALA A 104 -0.52 -5.19 43.73
CA ALA A 104 0.51 -4.35 43.14
C ALA A 104 1.11 -5.00 41.88
N TYR A 105 1.43 -6.29 41.91
CA TYR A 105 1.90 -7.02 40.72
C TYR A 105 0.82 -7.14 39.65
N LEU A 106 -0.44 -7.34 40.05
CA LEU A 106 -1.57 -7.35 39.11
C LEU A 106 -1.73 -5.99 38.42
N LEU A 107 -1.63 -4.90 39.18
CA LEU A 107 -1.66 -3.54 38.61
C LEU A 107 -0.48 -3.27 37.68
N LEU A 108 0.73 -3.72 38.09
CA LEU A 108 1.96 -3.61 37.31
C LEU A 108 1.79 -4.30 35.92
N GLY A 109 1.32 -5.56 35.97
CA GLY A 109 1.09 -6.31 34.74
C GLY A 109 0.04 -5.67 33.83
N LYS A 110 -1.07 -5.18 34.40
CA LYS A 110 -2.12 -4.47 33.64
C LYS A 110 -1.61 -3.15 33.04
N ALA A 111 -0.86 -2.34 33.78
CA ALA A 111 -0.29 -1.10 33.29
C ALA A 111 0.63 -1.34 32.09
N ARG A 112 1.52 -2.34 32.20
CA ARG A 112 2.42 -2.74 31.11
C ARG A 112 1.68 -3.32 29.92
N TYR A 113 0.59 -4.08 30.13
CA TYR A 113 -0.27 -4.61 29.06
C TYR A 113 -0.91 -3.49 28.23
N PHE A 114 -1.53 -2.51 28.88
CA PHE A 114 -2.16 -1.39 28.17
C PHE A 114 -1.13 -0.42 27.54
N ASP A 115 0.07 -0.37 28.11
CA ASP A 115 1.23 0.34 27.54
C ASP A 115 1.92 -0.48 26.42
N ARG A 116 1.34 -1.63 26.03
CA ARG A 116 1.79 -2.54 24.96
C ARG A 116 3.13 -3.24 25.20
N ARG A 117 3.67 -3.15 26.38
CA ARG A 117 4.87 -3.88 26.81
C ARG A 117 4.51 -5.28 27.31
N PHE A 118 4.18 -6.17 26.33
CA PHE A 118 3.57 -7.48 26.62
C PHE A 118 4.52 -8.46 27.32
N LEU A 119 5.80 -8.51 26.96
CA LEU A 119 6.76 -9.37 27.64
C LEU A 119 6.97 -8.97 29.10
N PRO A 120 7.24 -7.69 29.45
CA PRO A 120 7.28 -7.24 30.84
C PRO A 120 5.95 -7.42 31.60
N ALA A 121 4.81 -7.34 30.92
CA ALA A 121 3.50 -7.63 31.52
C ALA A 121 3.39 -9.12 31.88
N LEU A 122 3.81 -10.01 30.95
CA LEU A 122 3.82 -11.46 31.16
C LEU A 122 4.69 -11.87 32.37
N GLU A 123 5.87 -11.26 32.51
CA GLU A 123 6.75 -11.47 33.68
C GLU A 123 6.06 -11.12 35.00
N ALA A 124 5.36 -9.98 35.03
CA ALA A 124 4.64 -9.55 36.24
C ALA A 124 3.52 -10.53 36.64
N PHE A 125 2.77 -11.04 35.65
CA PHE A 125 1.71 -12.03 35.87
C PHE A 125 2.28 -13.40 36.26
N ASN A 126 3.35 -13.86 35.62
CA ASN A 126 4.01 -15.12 35.96
C ASN A 126 4.56 -15.10 37.39
N TYR A 127 5.23 -14.00 37.79
CA TYR A 127 5.71 -13.83 39.15
C TYR A 127 4.59 -13.96 40.20
N LEU A 128 3.42 -13.35 39.89
CA LEU A 128 2.24 -13.43 40.73
C LEU A 128 1.70 -14.86 40.83
N LEU A 129 1.71 -15.61 39.73
CA LEU A 129 1.19 -16.98 39.66
C LEU A 129 2.12 -18.03 40.31
N GLU A 130 3.44 -17.83 40.22
CA GLU A 130 4.45 -18.69 40.85
C GLU A 130 4.45 -18.53 42.36
N GLY A 131 4.24 -17.30 42.83
CA GLY A 131 4.18 -16.97 44.26
C GLY A 131 2.79 -17.09 44.86
N TYR A 132 2.07 -18.26 44.72
CA TYR A 132 0.72 -18.40 45.27
C TYR A 132 0.56 -17.85 46.69
N PHE A 133 -0.18 -16.74 46.80
CA PHE A 133 -0.30 -15.97 48.03
C PHE A 133 -1.65 -16.17 48.76
N GLY A 134 -2.46 -17.14 48.38
CA GLY A 134 -3.69 -17.53 49.07
C GLY A 134 -4.94 -16.69 48.80
N ASN A 135 -4.92 -15.80 47.81
CA ASN A 135 -6.11 -15.08 47.34
C ASN A 135 -6.53 -15.63 45.97
N GLU A 136 -7.57 -16.45 45.94
CA GLU A 136 -8.03 -17.12 44.74
C GLU A 136 -8.54 -16.14 43.66
N ASP A 137 -9.20 -15.06 44.09
CA ASP A 137 -9.74 -14.07 43.13
C ASP A 137 -8.63 -13.38 42.33
N VAL A 138 -7.58 -12.93 43.03
CA VAL A 138 -6.40 -12.32 42.39
C VAL A 138 -5.65 -13.32 41.51
N TYR A 139 -5.59 -14.58 41.96
CA TYR A 139 -4.93 -15.67 41.21
C TYR A 139 -5.65 -15.95 39.89
N TYR A 140 -6.98 -16.08 39.89
CA TYR A 140 -7.74 -16.30 38.67
C TYR A 140 -7.71 -15.07 37.75
N GLU A 141 -7.74 -13.90 38.33
CA GLU A 141 -7.61 -12.66 37.55
C GLU A 141 -6.21 -12.57 36.89
N ALA A 142 -5.14 -12.92 37.62
CA ALA A 142 -3.79 -12.95 37.05
C ALA A 142 -3.65 -13.98 35.93
N ARG A 143 -4.28 -15.17 36.07
CA ARG A 143 -4.35 -16.17 35.00
C ARG A 143 -5.01 -15.59 33.74
N LEU A 144 -6.16 -14.94 33.91
CA LEU A 144 -6.86 -14.31 32.78
C LEU A 144 -5.99 -13.25 32.10
N TRP A 145 -5.35 -12.37 32.86
CA TRP A 145 -4.51 -11.31 32.28
C TRP A 145 -3.23 -11.84 31.63
N ARG A 146 -2.67 -12.92 32.17
CA ARG A 146 -1.57 -13.63 31.50
C ARG A 146 -2.01 -14.13 30.13
N GLU A 147 -3.18 -14.75 30.05
CA GLU A 147 -3.69 -15.28 28.79
C GLU A 147 -4.15 -14.16 27.81
N LYS A 148 -4.68 -13.04 28.31
CA LYS A 148 -4.88 -11.83 27.48
C LYS A 148 -3.56 -11.34 26.89
N THR A 149 -2.47 -11.42 27.66
CA THR A 149 -1.13 -11.05 27.18
C THR A 149 -0.61 -12.05 26.14
N ASN A 150 -0.77 -13.36 26.38
CA ASN A 150 -0.43 -14.41 25.41
C ASN A 150 -1.21 -14.24 24.11
N LEU A 151 -2.47 -13.81 24.17
CA LEU A 151 -3.29 -13.52 23.00
C LEU A 151 -2.68 -12.40 22.15
N ARG A 152 -2.14 -11.34 22.80
CA ARG A 152 -1.43 -10.24 22.09
C ARG A 152 -0.13 -10.73 21.46
N LEU A 153 0.56 -11.67 22.09
CA LEU A 153 1.75 -12.35 21.57
C LEU A 153 1.43 -13.43 20.52
N ARG A 154 0.16 -13.55 20.09
CA ARG A 154 -0.33 -14.51 19.09
C ARG A 154 -0.26 -15.99 19.52
N ASN A 155 -0.08 -16.29 20.79
CA ASN A 155 -0.07 -17.64 21.36
C ASN A 155 -1.50 -18.21 21.53
N ASN A 156 -2.32 -18.12 20.49
CA ASN A 156 -3.76 -18.38 20.58
C ASN A 156 -4.12 -19.79 21.02
N ALA A 157 -3.38 -20.83 20.59
CA ALA A 157 -3.60 -22.20 21.02
C ALA A 157 -3.37 -22.39 22.52
N LEU A 158 -2.26 -21.82 23.03
CA LEU A 158 -1.93 -21.84 24.46
C LEU A 158 -3.03 -21.15 25.30
N VAL A 159 -3.58 -20.05 24.80
CA VAL A 159 -4.69 -19.34 25.46
C VAL A 159 -5.91 -20.23 25.59
N VAL A 160 -6.26 -20.96 24.55
CA VAL A 160 -7.39 -21.92 24.56
C VAL A 160 -7.15 -23.01 25.58
N ASP A 161 -5.96 -23.64 25.57
CA ASP A 161 -5.62 -24.74 26.48
C ASP A 161 -5.68 -24.31 27.94
N ASN A 162 -5.19 -23.09 28.24
CA ASN A 162 -5.13 -22.56 29.61
C ASN A 162 -6.48 -22.02 30.13
N LEU A 163 -7.29 -21.38 29.26
CA LEU A 163 -8.55 -20.76 29.69
C LEU A 163 -9.75 -21.71 29.63
N LYS A 164 -9.77 -22.72 28.76
CA LYS A 164 -10.90 -23.66 28.67
C LYS A 164 -11.20 -24.36 30.00
N PRO A 165 -10.22 -24.91 30.74
CA PRO A 165 -10.47 -25.45 32.08
C PRO A 165 -10.91 -24.38 33.09
N LEU A 166 -10.41 -23.15 32.94
CA LEU A 166 -10.79 -22.05 33.83
C LEU A 166 -12.25 -21.63 33.59
N ALA A 167 -12.68 -21.53 32.34
CA ALA A 167 -14.08 -21.22 31.98
C ALA A 167 -15.07 -22.25 32.54
N GLN A 168 -14.69 -23.52 32.66
CA GLN A 168 -15.51 -24.57 33.25
C GLN A 168 -15.62 -24.47 34.77
N ARG A 169 -14.64 -23.89 35.45
CA ARG A 169 -14.60 -23.74 36.93
C ARG A 169 -15.34 -22.51 37.41
N ILE A 170 -15.34 -21.43 36.63
CA ILE A 170 -15.97 -20.18 37.02
C ILE A 170 -17.46 -20.24 36.79
N PRO A 171 -18.31 -20.10 37.83
CA PRO A 171 -19.74 -20.18 37.66
C PRO A 171 -20.31 -18.97 36.90
N PHE A 172 -21.45 -19.18 36.23
CA PHE A 172 -22.16 -18.11 35.55
C PHE A 172 -22.51 -16.96 36.54
N GLY A 173 -22.25 -15.74 36.14
CA GLY A 173 -22.47 -14.52 36.94
C GLY A 173 -21.31 -14.13 37.87
N ALA A 174 -20.25 -14.94 38.00
CA ALA A 174 -19.03 -14.54 38.67
C ALA A 174 -18.31 -13.40 37.90
N PRO A 175 -17.56 -12.52 38.58
CA PRO A 175 -16.96 -11.34 37.95
C PRO A 175 -16.09 -11.63 36.71
N LEU A 176 -15.35 -12.74 36.73
CA LEU A 176 -14.44 -13.10 35.66
C LEU A 176 -15.08 -13.93 34.52
N PHE A 177 -16.34 -14.37 34.69
CA PHE A 177 -16.98 -15.27 33.72
C PHE A 177 -17.08 -14.67 32.33
N SER A 178 -17.54 -13.43 32.26
CA SER A 178 -17.68 -12.71 31.00
C SER A 178 -16.34 -12.54 30.31
N ASP A 179 -15.33 -12.05 31.01
CA ASP A 179 -13.98 -11.78 30.47
C ASP A 179 -13.24 -13.04 30.01
N VAL A 180 -13.33 -14.14 30.75
CA VAL A 180 -12.73 -15.42 30.38
C VAL A 180 -13.32 -15.96 29.08
N ASN A 181 -14.65 -15.96 28.97
CA ASN A 181 -15.33 -16.43 27.77
C ASN A 181 -15.07 -15.49 26.58
N ALA A 182 -15.03 -14.19 26.79
CA ALA A 182 -14.70 -13.21 25.75
C ALA A 182 -13.26 -13.38 25.24
N THR A 183 -12.32 -13.64 26.15
CA THR A 183 -10.92 -13.89 25.76
C THR A 183 -10.76 -15.20 24.99
N LEU A 184 -11.47 -16.26 25.37
CA LEU A 184 -11.55 -17.51 24.62
C LEU A 184 -12.16 -17.28 23.22
N ALA A 185 -13.23 -16.52 23.13
CA ALA A 185 -13.85 -16.19 21.85
C ALA A 185 -12.86 -15.49 20.92
N GLN A 186 -12.07 -14.52 21.42
CA GLN A 186 -11.04 -13.86 20.63
C GLN A 186 -9.94 -14.83 20.18
N ALA A 187 -9.52 -15.75 21.04
CA ALA A 187 -8.53 -16.77 20.65
C ALA A 187 -9.06 -17.66 19.51
N TYR A 188 -10.32 -18.10 19.58
CA TYR A 188 -10.96 -18.87 18.53
C TYR A 188 -11.19 -18.06 17.24
N ILE A 189 -11.50 -16.76 17.32
CA ILE A 189 -11.55 -15.86 16.16
C ILE A 189 -10.20 -15.83 15.45
N ASN A 190 -9.11 -15.68 16.21
CA ASN A 190 -7.76 -15.66 15.67
C ASN A 190 -7.34 -16.99 15.05
N LEU A 191 -7.82 -18.10 15.60
CA LEU A 191 -7.64 -19.46 15.06
C LEU A 191 -8.61 -19.80 13.92
N LYS A 192 -9.47 -18.85 13.51
CA LYS A 192 -10.49 -19.02 12.47
C LYS A 192 -11.54 -20.12 12.77
N ASN A 193 -11.72 -20.49 14.02
CA ASN A 193 -12.76 -21.41 14.47
C ASN A 193 -13.99 -20.59 14.88
N GLN A 194 -14.88 -20.34 13.92
CA GLN A 194 -16.03 -19.45 14.09
C GLN A 194 -17.10 -20.01 15.01
N ASP A 195 -17.31 -21.33 14.97
CA ASP A 195 -18.35 -22.00 15.75
C ASP A 195 -18.04 -21.92 17.26
N SER A 196 -16.82 -22.29 17.65
CA SER A 196 -16.40 -22.17 19.04
C SER A 196 -16.40 -20.70 19.49
N ALA A 197 -15.94 -19.78 18.65
CA ALA A 197 -15.95 -18.35 18.95
C ALA A 197 -17.37 -17.83 19.23
N ALA A 198 -18.35 -18.24 18.42
CA ALA A 198 -19.76 -17.84 18.61
C ALA A 198 -20.33 -18.35 19.93
N VAL A 199 -20.04 -19.57 20.33
CA VAL A 199 -20.49 -20.16 21.60
C VAL A 199 -19.94 -19.35 22.80
N TYR A 200 -18.62 -19.12 22.81
CA TYR A 200 -17.98 -18.44 23.94
C TYR A 200 -18.36 -16.95 24.02
N ILE A 201 -18.45 -16.24 22.87
CA ILE A 201 -18.88 -14.83 22.90
C ILE A 201 -20.35 -14.67 23.30
N SER A 202 -21.21 -15.63 22.94
CA SER A 202 -22.62 -15.63 23.40
C SER A 202 -22.71 -15.77 24.91
N GLN A 203 -21.92 -16.67 25.52
CA GLN A 203 -21.85 -16.82 26.96
C GLN A 203 -21.33 -15.55 27.64
N ALA A 204 -20.28 -14.95 27.10
CA ALA A 204 -19.77 -13.68 27.59
C ALA A 204 -20.84 -12.57 27.53
N ALA A 205 -21.54 -12.43 26.40
CA ALA A 205 -22.59 -11.44 26.22
C ALA A 205 -23.78 -11.62 27.17
N LEU A 206 -24.12 -12.87 27.53
CA LEU A 206 -25.20 -13.15 28.47
C LEU A 206 -24.84 -12.67 29.89
N ALA A 207 -23.62 -12.94 30.32
CA ALA A 207 -23.14 -12.62 31.67
C ALA A 207 -22.73 -11.13 31.85
N GLU A 208 -22.39 -10.44 30.77
CA GLU A 208 -21.89 -9.06 30.80
C GLU A 208 -22.94 -8.09 31.34
N LYS A 209 -22.50 -7.22 32.25
CA LYS A 209 -23.36 -6.20 32.90
C LYS A 209 -23.20 -4.83 32.27
N ASP A 210 -21.98 -4.46 31.85
CA ASP A 210 -21.76 -3.19 31.16
C ASP A 210 -22.45 -3.19 29.80
N LYS A 211 -23.26 -2.18 29.54
CA LYS A 211 -24.06 -2.08 28.31
C LYS A 211 -23.20 -1.92 27.06
N THR A 212 -22.10 -1.22 27.15
CA THR A 212 -21.21 -0.96 26.01
C THR A 212 -20.45 -2.24 25.60
N THR A 213 -19.85 -2.90 26.56
CA THR A 213 -19.18 -4.19 26.37
C THR A 213 -20.16 -5.27 25.90
N LYS A 214 -21.34 -5.33 26.50
CA LYS A 214 -22.41 -6.26 26.10
C LYS A 214 -22.88 -6.02 24.67
N ALA A 215 -23.01 -4.77 24.23
CA ALA A 215 -23.36 -4.45 22.84
C ALA A 215 -22.27 -4.91 21.88
N ARG A 216 -21.01 -4.73 22.24
CA ARG A 216 -19.86 -5.25 21.46
C ARG A 216 -19.91 -6.77 21.31
N TYR A 217 -20.06 -7.48 22.43
CA TYR A 217 -20.11 -8.95 22.40
C TYR A 217 -21.28 -9.49 21.59
N ARG A 218 -22.48 -8.90 21.74
CA ARG A 218 -23.65 -9.24 20.92
C ARG A 218 -23.44 -8.94 19.44
N TYR A 219 -22.73 -7.85 19.14
CA TYR A 219 -22.42 -7.50 17.75
C TYR A 219 -21.44 -8.50 17.14
N ILE A 220 -20.38 -8.89 17.87
CA ILE A 220 -19.42 -9.92 17.47
C ILE A 220 -20.11 -11.27 17.27
N GLU A 221 -20.98 -11.66 18.18
CA GLU A 221 -21.80 -12.87 18.07
C GLU A 221 -22.59 -12.86 16.76
N ALA A 222 -23.28 -11.76 16.45
CA ALA A 222 -24.05 -11.63 15.23
C ALA A 222 -23.15 -11.72 13.96
N GLN A 223 -21.97 -11.09 13.98
CA GLN A 223 -21.02 -11.18 12.88
C GLN A 223 -20.48 -12.61 12.66
N LEU A 224 -20.25 -13.36 13.73
CA LEU A 224 -19.81 -14.76 13.66
C LEU A 224 -20.92 -15.67 13.12
N LEU A 225 -22.15 -15.50 13.61
CA LEU A 225 -23.32 -16.24 13.13
C LEU A 225 -23.59 -15.97 11.64
N GLU A 226 -23.45 -14.73 11.20
CA GLU A 226 -23.57 -14.39 9.79
C GLU A 226 -22.52 -15.08 8.93
N ARG A 227 -21.26 -15.11 9.36
CA ARG A 227 -20.19 -15.83 8.65
C ARG A 227 -20.37 -17.33 8.64
N ALA A 228 -21.03 -17.89 9.64
CA ALA A 228 -21.44 -19.29 9.69
C ALA A 228 -22.72 -19.55 8.85
N HIS A 229 -23.19 -18.57 8.05
CA HIS A 229 -24.40 -18.64 7.24
C HIS A 229 -25.72 -18.88 8.04
N LEU A 230 -25.70 -18.63 9.34
CA LEU A 230 -26.87 -18.70 10.20
C LEU A 230 -27.61 -17.33 10.22
N ILE A 231 -28.16 -16.96 9.06
CA ILE A 231 -28.65 -15.62 8.76
C ILE A 231 -29.74 -15.16 9.72
N ASP A 232 -30.72 -16.03 10.02
CA ASP A 232 -31.82 -15.66 10.94
C ASP A 232 -31.32 -15.49 12.37
N SER A 233 -30.42 -16.35 12.85
CA SER A 233 -29.80 -16.22 14.17
C SER A 233 -28.98 -14.94 14.29
N ALA A 234 -28.20 -14.60 13.23
CA ALA A 234 -27.45 -13.35 13.15
C ALA A 234 -28.38 -12.13 13.24
N ARG A 235 -29.49 -12.14 12.48
CA ARG A 235 -30.50 -11.09 12.52
C ARG A 235 -31.10 -10.93 13.91
N GLN A 236 -31.44 -12.03 14.59
CA GLN A 236 -31.97 -12.02 15.96
C GLN A 236 -30.96 -11.44 16.95
N ALA A 237 -29.68 -11.78 16.83
CA ALA A 237 -28.60 -11.23 17.67
C ALA A 237 -28.48 -9.70 17.47
N PHE A 238 -28.47 -9.21 16.23
CA PHE A 238 -28.51 -7.76 15.96
C PHE A 238 -29.79 -7.11 16.49
N GLN A 239 -30.96 -7.77 16.28
CA GLN A 239 -32.23 -7.25 16.77
C GLN A 239 -32.27 -7.12 18.30
N THR A 240 -31.53 -7.95 19.03
CA THR A 240 -31.39 -7.81 20.49
C THR A 240 -30.81 -6.45 20.86
N ILE A 241 -29.75 -6.00 20.18
CA ILE A 241 -29.15 -4.67 20.39
C ILE A 241 -30.16 -3.56 20.05
N VAL A 242 -30.88 -3.71 18.93
CA VAL A 242 -31.90 -2.76 18.48
C VAL A 242 -33.04 -2.63 19.51
N SER A 243 -33.42 -3.73 20.15
CA SER A 243 -34.47 -3.75 21.16
C SER A 243 -34.18 -2.91 22.41
N TRP A 244 -32.89 -2.65 22.71
CA TRP A 244 -32.49 -1.84 23.85
C TRP A 244 -32.78 -0.34 23.63
N LYS A 245 -33.10 0.05 22.40
CA LYS A 245 -33.44 1.45 22.04
C LYS A 245 -32.34 2.43 22.49
N ARG A 246 -32.70 3.45 23.26
CA ARG A 246 -31.74 4.47 23.77
C ARG A 246 -30.77 3.96 24.85
N LYS A 247 -30.96 2.75 25.37
CA LYS A 247 -30.03 2.12 26.34
C LYS A 247 -28.81 1.48 25.67
N ALA A 248 -28.84 1.28 24.35
CA ALA A 248 -27.67 0.83 23.57
C ALA A 248 -26.77 2.03 23.23
N PRO A 249 -25.44 1.85 23.18
CA PRO A 249 -24.55 2.86 22.60
C PRO A 249 -25.00 3.15 21.17
N ARG A 250 -25.10 4.43 20.81
CA ARG A 250 -25.78 4.83 19.56
C ARG A 250 -25.16 4.21 18.31
N ILE A 251 -23.83 4.14 18.24
CA ILE A 251 -23.15 3.53 17.08
C ILE A 251 -23.50 2.04 16.94
N PHE A 252 -23.49 1.26 18.02
CA PHE A 252 -23.86 -0.15 18.01
C PHE A 252 -25.34 -0.33 17.63
N TRP A 253 -26.22 0.55 18.13
CA TRP A 253 -27.63 0.52 17.74
C TRP A 253 -27.81 0.79 16.25
N MET A 254 -27.12 1.80 15.70
CA MET A 254 -27.22 2.15 14.30
C MET A 254 -26.70 1.02 13.41
N GLN A 255 -25.49 0.55 13.68
CA GLN A 255 -24.89 -0.56 12.93
C GLN A 255 -25.76 -1.83 12.99
N ALA A 256 -26.22 -2.21 14.18
CA ALA A 256 -27.13 -3.37 14.35
C ALA A 256 -28.47 -3.18 13.60
N LYS A 257 -29.02 -1.96 13.58
CA LYS A 257 -30.26 -1.65 12.86
C LYS A 257 -30.07 -1.77 11.35
N LEU A 258 -28.97 -1.27 10.82
CA LEU A 258 -28.63 -1.41 9.40
C LEU A 258 -28.45 -2.87 8.99
N GLN A 259 -27.72 -3.66 9.80
CA GLN A 259 -27.56 -5.09 9.55
C GLN A 259 -28.90 -5.85 9.67
N THR A 260 -29.74 -5.51 10.66
CA THR A 260 -31.08 -6.11 10.77
C THR A 260 -31.94 -5.86 9.52
N ILE A 261 -31.92 -4.62 8.99
CA ILE A 261 -32.66 -4.25 7.76
C ILE A 261 -32.10 -5.05 6.57
N ARG A 262 -30.78 -5.13 6.43
CA ARG A 262 -30.11 -5.85 5.33
C ARG A 262 -30.43 -7.34 5.36
N LEU A 263 -30.29 -7.99 6.53
CA LEU A 263 -30.55 -9.43 6.66
C LEU A 263 -32.04 -9.77 6.53
N GLN A 264 -32.93 -8.89 7.03
CA GLN A 264 -34.38 -9.05 6.84
C GLN A 264 -34.73 -8.96 5.34
N ALA A 265 -34.17 -7.99 4.63
CA ALA A 265 -34.36 -7.85 3.19
C ALA A 265 -33.88 -9.07 2.40
N GLN A 266 -32.80 -9.69 2.85
CA GLN A 266 -32.27 -10.94 2.26
C GLN A 266 -33.19 -12.13 2.52
N LEU A 267 -33.72 -12.26 3.73
CA LEU A 267 -34.63 -13.37 4.11
C LEU A 267 -35.98 -13.27 3.42
N ASP A 268 -36.56 -12.08 3.39
CA ASP A 268 -37.93 -11.86 2.88
C ASP A 268 -37.94 -11.48 1.39
N SER A 269 -36.77 -11.33 0.74
CA SER A 269 -36.62 -10.83 -0.63
C SER A 269 -37.33 -9.48 -0.88
N VAL A 270 -37.37 -8.61 0.14
CA VAL A 270 -38.01 -7.29 0.09
C VAL A 270 -36.94 -6.20 0.02
N SER A 271 -37.23 -5.12 -0.72
CA SER A 271 -36.31 -3.99 -0.80
C SER A 271 -36.10 -3.31 0.56
N PRO A 272 -34.82 -3.10 0.99
CA PRO A 272 -34.49 -2.38 2.21
C PRO A 272 -34.63 -0.86 2.09
N LEU A 273 -34.74 -0.31 0.86
CA LEU A 273 -34.71 1.13 0.60
C LEU A 273 -35.74 1.93 1.39
N PRO A 274 -37.04 1.51 1.47
CA PRO A 274 -38.01 2.28 2.24
C PRO A 274 -37.71 2.33 3.74
N ALA A 275 -37.06 1.29 4.28
CA ALA A 275 -36.67 1.27 5.68
C ALA A 275 -35.44 2.15 5.94
N LEU A 276 -34.46 2.15 5.01
CA LEU A 276 -33.28 3.01 5.05
C LEU A 276 -33.66 4.48 4.89
N GLU A 277 -34.55 4.80 3.95
CA GLU A 277 -35.08 6.16 3.75
C GLU A 277 -35.80 6.72 5.00
N ARG A 278 -36.57 5.89 5.70
CA ARG A 278 -37.18 6.29 6.98
C ARG A 278 -36.12 6.60 8.03
N LEU A 279 -35.02 5.80 8.06
CA LEU A 279 -33.92 6.02 8.98
C LEU A 279 -33.18 7.33 8.68
N SER A 280 -32.95 7.66 7.40
CA SER A 280 -32.23 8.86 7.00
C SER A 280 -33.00 10.15 7.32
N LYS A 281 -34.34 10.11 7.36
CA LYS A 281 -35.20 11.26 7.70
C LYS A 281 -35.23 11.62 9.20
N LEU A 282 -34.77 10.72 10.08
CA LEU A 282 -34.76 10.98 11.51
C LEU A 282 -33.56 11.88 11.86
N PHE A 283 -33.88 13.01 12.54
CA PHE A 283 -32.86 13.99 12.93
C PHE A 283 -31.72 13.39 13.78
N GLU A 284 -32.05 12.51 14.71
CA GLU A 284 -31.06 11.83 15.57
C GLU A 284 -30.08 10.90 14.78
N ASN A 285 -30.35 10.63 13.51
CA ASN A 285 -29.51 9.80 12.64
C ASN A 285 -28.61 10.63 11.71
N GLN A 286 -28.72 11.96 11.72
CA GLN A 286 -27.89 12.82 10.88
C GLN A 286 -26.37 12.54 10.99
N PRO A 287 -25.78 12.27 12.17
CA PRO A 287 -24.36 11.90 12.27
C PRO A 287 -23.99 10.59 11.58
N TYR A 288 -24.96 9.74 11.24
CA TYR A 288 -24.77 8.40 10.68
C TYR A 288 -25.26 8.25 9.24
N LEU A 289 -25.55 9.35 8.55
CA LEU A 289 -26.05 9.33 7.17
C LEU A 289 -25.09 8.62 6.22
N HIS A 290 -23.78 8.76 6.44
CA HIS A 290 -22.76 8.05 5.66
C HIS A 290 -22.96 6.53 5.67
N LEU A 291 -23.32 5.93 6.81
CA LEU A 291 -23.58 4.50 6.94
C LEU A 291 -24.89 4.09 6.23
N ILE A 292 -25.92 4.91 6.33
CA ILE A 292 -27.21 4.66 5.68
C ILE A 292 -27.02 4.69 4.16
N HIS A 293 -26.41 5.76 3.64
CA HIS A 293 -26.16 5.90 2.21
C HIS A 293 -25.22 4.83 1.65
N GLN A 294 -24.25 4.35 2.43
CA GLN A 294 -23.44 3.21 2.03
C GLN A 294 -24.27 1.93 1.85
N GLN A 295 -25.21 1.66 2.75
CA GLN A 295 -26.09 0.49 2.64
C GLN A 295 -27.06 0.60 1.44
N GLU A 296 -27.61 1.81 1.19
CA GLU A 296 -28.42 2.08 -0.01
C GLU A 296 -27.59 1.85 -1.28
N ALA A 297 -26.37 2.38 -1.32
CA ALA A 297 -25.46 2.22 -2.45
C ALA A 297 -25.14 0.74 -2.74
N ARG A 298 -24.78 -0.02 -1.73
CA ARG A 298 -24.47 -1.46 -1.84
C ARG A 298 -25.66 -2.27 -2.34
N TYR A 299 -26.85 -2.00 -1.81
CA TYR A 299 -28.05 -2.65 -2.28
C TYR A 299 -28.33 -2.35 -3.75
N LEU A 300 -28.28 -1.06 -4.15
CA LEU A 300 -28.51 -0.65 -5.54
C LEU A 300 -27.47 -1.22 -6.49
N LEU A 301 -26.19 -1.30 -6.09
CA LEU A 301 -25.14 -1.92 -6.88
C LEU A 301 -25.42 -3.41 -7.13
N ASN A 302 -25.87 -4.14 -6.11
CA ASN A 302 -26.26 -5.55 -6.24
C ASN A 302 -27.49 -5.73 -7.16
N GLN A 303 -28.37 -4.71 -7.24
CA GLN A 303 -29.51 -4.68 -8.17
C GLN A 303 -29.15 -4.18 -9.58
N LYS A 304 -27.84 -3.95 -9.86
CA LYS A 304 -27.35 -3.40 -11.14
C LYS A 304 -27.94 -2.02 -11.50
N GLN A 305 -28.32 -1.25 -10.49
CA GLN A 305 -28.75 0.14 -10.62
C GLN A 305 -27.56 1.09 -10.40
N ASP A 306 -26.56 0.96 -11.26
CA ASP A 306 -25.23 1.54 -11.08
C ASP A 306 -25.25 3.06 -10.89
N SER A 307 -26.01 3.79 -11.71
CA SER A 307 -26.09 5.24 -11.65
C SER A 307 -26.58 5.75 -10.30
N LEU A 308 -27.62 5.11 -9.75
CA LEU A 308 -28.15 5.42 -8.42
C LEU A 308 -27.17 5.00 -7.33
N ALA A 309 -26.57 3.80 -7.44
CA ALA A 309 -25.57 3.31 -6.50
C ALA A 309 -24.40 4.30 -6.34
N LEU A 310 -23.83 4.76 -7.48
CA LEU A 310 -22.75 5.76 -7.50
C LEU A 310 -23.17 7.08 -6.86
N SER A 311 -24.41 7.52 -7.08
CA SER A 311 -24.96 8.71 -6.43
C SER A 311 -24.97 8.58 -4.90
N TYR A 312 -25.41 7.41 -4.38
CA TYR A 312 -25.44 7.15 -2.94
C TYR A 312 -24.06 6.96 -2.32
N PHE A 313 -23.11 6.33 -3.03
CA PHE A 313 -21.70 6.32 -2.58
C PHE A 313 -21.14 7.75 -2.46
N ASN A 314 -21.42 8.62 -3.43
CA ASN A 314 -21.01 10.02 -3.37
C ASN A 314 -21.68 10.78 -2.20
N LYS A 315 -22.97 10.52 -1.93
CA LYS A 315 -23.65 11.08 -0.75
C LYS A 315 -23.00 10.61 0.56
N SER A 316 -22.64 9.32 0.64
CA SER A 316 -21.91 8.76 1.78
C SER A 316 -20.56 9.45 1.97
N LEU A 317 -19.75 9.55 0.90
CA LEU A 317 -18.42 10.17 0.93
C LEU A 317 -18.44 11.67 1.26
N ARG A 318 -19.51 12.38 0.89
CA ARG A 318 -19.67 13.81 1.19
C ARG A 318 -20.29 14.09 2.57
N SER A 319 -20.66 13.06 3.31
CA SER A 319 -21.23 13.24 4.65
C SER A 319 -20.18 13.81 5.62
N PRO A 320 -20.49 14.87 6.38
CA PRO A 320 -19.51 15.59 7.21
C PRO A 320 -18.90 14.75 8.33
N ASN A 321 -19.58 13.71 8.79
CA ASN A 321 -19.17 12.86 9.90
C ASN A 321 -18.77 11.45 9.46
N ILE A 322 -18.29 11.28 8.21
CA ILE A 322 -17.88 9.99 7.72
C ILE A 322 -16.63 9.49 8.47
N ASP A 323 -16.69 8.26 8.95
CA ASP A 323 -15.53 7.61 9.58
C ASP A 323 -14.57 7.03 8.52
N THR A 324 -13.29 6.91 8.90
CA THR A 324 -12.21 6.44 8.03
C THR A 324 -12.49 5.04 7.48
N SER A 325 -13.08 4.14 8.27
CA SER A 325 -13.38 2.77 7.84
C SER A 325 -14.43 2.74 6.73
N THR A 326 -15.47 3.57 6.84
CA THR A 326 -16.51 3.74 5.81
C THR A 326 -15.93 4.39 4.55
N GLN A 327 -15.04 5.39 4.71
CA GLN A 327 -14.34 6.02 3.58
C GLN A 327 -13.50 5.01 2.80
N ILE A 328 -12.67 4.25 3.50
CA ILE A 328 -11.83 3.18 2.93
C ILE A 328 -12.69 2.17 2.17
N ALA A 329 -13.79 1.73 2.77
CA ALA A 329 -14.69 0.77 2.15
C ALA A 329 -15.36 1.33 0.89
N ASN A 330 -15.87 2.57 0.94
CA ASN A 330 -16.50 3.21 -0.21
C ASN A 330 -15.51 3.40 -1.36
N TYR A 331 -14.28 3.85 -1.09
CA TYR A 331 -13.26 3.98 -2.13
C TYR A 331 -12.87 2.63 -2.71
N ARG A 332 -12.78 1.58 -1.89
CA ARG A 332 -12.49 0.22 -2.37
C ARG A 332 -13.62 -0.29 -3.28
N GLU A 333 -14.86 -0.20 -2.86
CA GLU A 333 -16.00 -0.66 -3.64
C GLU A 333 -16.15 0.11 -4.97
N LEU A 334 -15.88 1.41 -4.97
CA LEU A 334 -15.86 2.22 -6.19
C LEU A 334 -14.69 1.83 -7.11
N ALA A 335 -13.50 1.57 -6.55
CA ALA A 335 -12.36 1.09 -7.31
C ALA A 335 -12.66 -0.26 -7.97
N ASP A 336 -13.22 -1.21 -7.22
CA ASP A 336 -13.60 -2.53 -7.72
C ASP A 336 -14.68 -2.44 -8.81
N TYR A 337 -15.69 -1.61 -8.61
CA TYR A 337 -16.72 -1.36 -9.61
C TYR A 337 -16.14 -0.83 -10.93
N TYR A 338 -15.33 0.23 -10.85
CA TYR A 338 -14.74 0.81 -12.05
C TYR A 338 -13.72 -0.12 -12.72
N PHE A 339 -13.00 -0.93 -11.94
CA PHE A 339 -12.12 -1.95 -12.49
C PHE A 339 -12.89 -2.99 -13.31
N GLN A 340 -13.99 -3.51 -12.78
CA GLN A 340 -14.86 -4.46 -13.49
C GLN A 340 -15.53 -3.84 -14.72
N ALA A 341 -15.88 -2.57 -14.66
CA ALA A 341 -16.43 -1.82 -15.77
C ALA A 341 -15.39 -1.38 -16.81
N GLY A 342 -14.09 -1.70 -16.63
CA GLY A 342 -13.01 -1.30 -17.51
C GLY A 342 -12.60 0.19 -17.42
N GLY A 343 -13.06 0.87 -16.38
CA GLY A 343 -12.76 2.29 -16.14
C GLY A 343 -11.45 2.50 -15.35
N TYR A 344 -10.33 2.00 -15.86
CA TYR A 344 -9.06 1.90 -15.14
C TYR A 344 -8.50 3.23 -14.64
N VAL A 345 -8.74 4.33 -15.34
CA VAL A 345 -8.35 5.69 -14.90
C VAL A 345 -9.09 6.07 -13.61
N LYS A 346 -10.40 5.80 -13.55
CA LYS A 346 -11.20 6.05 -12.36
C LYS A 346 -10.83 5.09 -11.24
N THR A 347 -10.55 3.83 -11.56
CA THR A 347 -10.02 2.85 -10.61
C THR A 347 -8.76 3.38 -9.93
N GLY A 348 -7.79 3.86 -10.70
CA GLY A 348 -6.56 4.45 -10.17
C GLY A 348 -6.84 5.64 -9.25
N ALA A 349 -7.72 6.55 -9.63
CA ALA A 349 -8.07 7.72 -8.82
C ALA A 349 -8.72 7.35 -7.48
N TYR A 350 -9.57 6.29 -7.46
CA TYR A 350 -10.15 5.78 -6.21
C TYR A 350 -9.13 5.02 -5.35
N LEU A 351 -8.21 4.27 -5.97
CA LEU A 351 -7.09 3.64 -5.24
C LEU A 351 -6.14 4.69 -4.64
N ASP A 352 -5.85 5.78 -5.35
CA ASP A 352 -5.08 6.91 -4.82
C ASP A 352 -5.78 7.57 -3.62
N SER A 353 -7.12 7.71 -3.71
CA SER A 353 -7.93 8.23 -2.60
C SER A 353 -7.93 7.27 -1.41
N LEU A 354 -8.02 5.97 -1.67
CA LEU A 354 -7.93 4.91 -0.66
C LEU A 354 -6.57 4.91 0.05
N LEU A 355 -5.47 4.97 -0.70
CA LEU A 355 -4.10 4.98 -0.16
C LEU A 355 -3.84 6.16 0.77
N ARG A 356 -4.46 7.32 0.51
CA ARG A 356 -4.35 8.50 1.40
C ARG A 356 -5.06 8.31 2.74
N GLN A 357 -6.08 7.45 2.82
CA GLN A 357 -6.83 7.19 4.04
C GLN A 357 -6.25 6.04 4.88
N ILE A 358 -5.45 5.16 4.27
CA ILE A 358 -4.84 4.05 5.00
C ILE A 358 -3.66 4.59 5.81
N PRO A 359 -3.59 4.32 7.14
CA PRO A 359 -2.44 4.68 7.95
C PRO A 359 -1.12 4.16 7.35
N GLU A 360 -0.02 4.88 7.64
CA GLU A 360 1.29 4.47 7.17
C GLU A 360 1.63 3.08 7.72
N GLU A 361 2.22 2.24 6.82
CA GLU A 361 2.75 0.90 7.05
C GLU A 361 1.74 -0.22 7.33
N GLY A 362 1.80 -1.25 6.50
CA GLY A 362 1.03 -2.49 6.63
C GLY A 362 0.86 -3.22 5.30
N ARG A 363 0.69 -4.55 5.38
CA ARG A 363 0.48 -5.41 4.20
C ARG A 363 -0.71 -4.98 3.34
N PHE A 364 -1.74 -4.43 3.97
CA PHE A 364 -2.93 -3.95 3.26
C PHE A 364 -2.58 -2.78 2.33
N LYS A 365 -1.87 -1.76 2.84
CA LYS A 365 -1.42 -0.61 2.03
C LYS A 365 -0.50 -1.06 0.89
N MET A 366 0.46 -1.95 1.19
CA MET A 366 1.36 -2.50 0.18
C MET A 366 0.61 -3.23 -0.95
N ASN A 367 -0.45 -3.97 -0.62
CA ASN A 367 -1.25 -4.66 -1.63
C ASN A 367 -2.01 -3.67 -2.51
N ILE A 368 -2.64 -2.66 -1.92
CA ILE A 368 -3.34 -1.60 -2.66
C ILE A 368 -2.35 -0.80 -3.53
N GLN A 369 -1.16 -0.52 -3.01
CA GLN A 369 -0.10 0.15 -3.77
C GLN A 369 0.29 -0.68 -5.01
N ARG A 370 0.48 -1.99 -4.87
CA ARG A 370 0.77 -2.88 -6.01
C ARG A 370 -0.36 -2.91 -7.04
N GLU A 371 -1.61 -2.94 -6.58
CA GLU A 371 -2.77 -2.85 -7.48
C GLU A 371 -2.75 -1.52 -8.23
N ARG A 372 -2.45 -0.43 -7.55
CA ARG A 372 -2.37 0.91 -8.15
C ARG A 372 -1.22 1.04 -9.16
N ASP A 373 -0.02 0.59 -8.78
CA ASP A 373 1.17 0.59 -9.65
C ASP A 373 0.92 -0.26 -10.92
N GLY A 374 0.14 -1.33 -10.79
CA GLY A 374 -0.29 -2.15 -11.91
C GLY A 374 -1.13 -1.40 -12.96
N LEU A 375 -1.68 -0.24 -12.63
CA LEU A 375 -2.50 0.58 -13.54
C LEU A 375 -1.75 1.77 -14.14
N ASP A 376 -0.54 2.10 -13.68
CA ASP A 376 0.18 3.31 -14.08
C ASP A 376 0.33 3.45 -15.59
N GLU A 377 0.74 2.37 -16.24
CA GLU A 377 0.97 2.35 -17.69
C GLU A 377 -0.31 2.64 -18.47
N VAL A 378 -1.41 2.01 -18.09
CA VAL A 378 -2.72 2.25 -18.73
C VAL A 378 -3.21 3.67 -18.46
N ILE A 379 -3.07 4.16 -17.23
CA ILE A 379 -3.49 5.51 -16.87
C ILE A 379 -2.72 6.55 -17.68
N ALA A 380 -1.40 6.38 -17.78
CA ALA A 380 -0.55 7.28 -18.56
C ALA A 380 -0.95 7.30 -20.05
N LEU A 381 -1.14 6.13 -20.67
CA LEU A 381 -1.52 6.02 -22.07
C LEU A 381 -2.93 6.57 -22.32
N GLU A 382 -3.92 6.27 -21.47
CA GLU A 382 -5.27 6.83 -21.57
C GLU A 382 -5.28 8.37 -21.37
N GLN A 383 -4.36 8.89 -20.56
CA GLN A 383 -4.18 10.33 -20.42
C GLN A 383 -3.58 10.94 -21.68
N VAL A 384 -2.57 10.29 -22.29
CA VAL A 384 -2.02 10.72 -23.59
C VAL A 384 -3.12 10.70 -24.64
N ILE A 385 -3.93 9.65 -24.74
CA ILE A 385 -5.07 9.59 -25.67
C ILE A 385 -6.01 10.76 -25.45
N ARG A 386 -6.46 10.98 -24.22
CA ARG A 386 -7.42 12.04 -23.89
C ARG A 386 -6.88 13.43 -24.20
N SER A 387 -5.65 13.72 -23.81
CA SER A 387 -5.03 15.02 -24.05
C SER A 387 -4.80 15.28 -25.54
N THR A 388 -4.29 14.28 -26.27
CA THR A 388 -4.04 14.41 -27.71
C THR A 388 -5.33 14.49 -28.52
N ASP A 389 -6.37 13.71 -28.19
CA ASP A 389 -7.69 13.81 -28.82
C ASP A 389 -8.31 15.20 -28.61
N SER A 390 -8.23 15.73 -27.37
CA SER A 390 -8.72 17.07 -27.02
C SER A 390 -7.98 18.15 -27.82
N ILE A 391 -6.64 18.14 -27.80
CA ILE A 391 -5.81 19.13 -28.49
C ILE A 391 -6.06 19.08 -30.02
N LEU A 392 -6.08 17.88 -30.60
CA LEU A 392 -6.29 17.72 -32.05
C LEU A 392 -7.72 18.07 -32.50
N SER A 393 -8.73 17.86 -31.63
CA SER A 393 -10.10 18.30 -31.91
C SER A 393 -10.21 19.82 -31.88
N LEU A 394 -9.57 20.47 -30.91
CA LEU A 394 -9.51 21.93 -30.84
C LEU A 394 -8.71 22.52 -31.99
N ALA A 395 -7.58 21.94 -32.37
CA ALA A 395 -6.78 22.38 -33.50
C ALA A 395 -7.50 22.24 -34.89
N ALA A 396 -8.52 21.40 -34.97
CA ALA A 396 -9.35 21.25 -36.16
C ALA A 396 -10.49 22.27 -36.26
N MET A 397 -10.80 23.01 -35.20
CA MET A 397 -11.83 24.05 -35.16
C MET A 397 -11.32 25.37 -35.74
N THR A 398 -12.22 26.19 -36.22
CA THR A 398 -11.90 27.60 -36.57
C THR A 398 -11.61 28.42 -35.31
N LYS A 399 -10.91 29.53 -35.48
CA LYS A 399 -10.56 30.40 -34.33
C LYS A 399 -11.81 30.92 -33.59
N GLU A 400 -12.89 31.15 -34.31
CA GLU A 400 -14.18 31.59 -33.76
C GLU A 400 -14.82 30.46 -32.92
N GLU A 401 -14.80 29.23 -33.41
CA GLU A 401 -15.29 28.06 -32.68
C GLU A 401 -14.45 27.78 -31.41
N GLN A 402 -13.13 27.92 -31.51
CA GLN A 402 -12.24 27.77 -30.36
C GLN A 402 -12.54 28.81 -29.26
N LEU A 403 -12.72 30.09 -29.64
CA LEU A 403 -13.07 31.14 -28.69
C LEU A 403 -14.44 30.88 -28.04
N SER A 404 -15.44 30.47 -28.84
CA SER A 404 -16.76 30.11 -28.30
C SER A 404 -16.71 28.92 -27.37
N PHE A 405 -15.92 27.90 -27.70
CA PHE A 405 -15.73 26.71 -26.86
C PHE A 405 -15.16 27.09 -25.51
N PHE A 406 -14.04 27.84 -25.47
CA PHE A 406 -13.43 28.24 -24.20
C PHE A 406 -14.28 29.21 -23.40
N GLN A 407 -15.03 30.11 -24.07
CA GLN A 407 -16.00 30.95 -23.39
C GLN A 407 -17.06 30.12 -22.66
N ASN A 408 -17.61 29.10 -23.32
CA ASN A 408 -18.59 28.19 -22.70
C ASN A 408 -17.99 27.42 -21.53
N VAL A 409 -16.74 26.95 -21.64
CA VAL A 409 -16.03 26.24 -20.54
C VAL A 409 -15.82 27.16 -19.34
N ILE A 410 -15.42 28.41 -19.56
CA ILE A 410 -15.26 29.42 -18.51
C ILE A 410 -16.60 29.72 -17.85
N ASP A 411 -17.67 29.89 -18.63
CA ASP A 411 -19.01 30.20 -18.13
C ASP A 411 -19.58 29.02 -17.35
N GLU A 412 -19.37 27.77 -17.80
CA GLU A 412 -19.73 26.57 -17.04
C GLU A 412 -18.96 26.46 -15.71
N LYS A 413 -17.66 26.76 -15.73
CA LYS A 413 -16.83 26.76 -14.51
C LYS A 413 -17.35 27.80 -13.52
N ARG A 414 -17.63 29.01 -13.99
CA ARG A 414 -18.22 30.07 -13.15
C ARG A 414 -19.60 29.71 -12.62
N ALA A 415 -20.46 29.11 -13.47
CA ALA A 415 -21.78 28.66 -13.05
C ALA A 415 -21.72 27.57 -11.97
N LYS A 416 -20.78 26.61 -12.10
CA LYS A 416 -20.56 25.57 -11.09
C LYS A 416 -20.02 26.15 -9.77
N GLU A 417 -19.13 27.10 -9.83
CA GLU A 417 -18.61 27.82 -8.66
C GLU A 417 -19.72 28.62 -7.97
N LEU A 418 -20.56 29.32 -8.73
CA LEU A 418 -21.72 30.04 -8.20
C LEU A 418 -22.75 29.09 -7.58
N ALA A 419 -23.04 27.95 -8.23
CA ALA A 419 -23.98 26.96 -7.72
C ALA A 419 -23.43 26.31 -6.42
N ALA A 420 -22.14 26.03 -6.33
CA ALA A 420 -21.49 25.54 -5.11
C ALA A 420 -21.60 26.56 -3.95
N ILE A 421 -21.46 27.85 -4.26
CA ILE A 421 -21.64 28.94 -3.29
C ILE A 421 -23.12 29.04 -2.85
N GLU A 422 -24.08 28.80 -3.74
CA GLU A 422 -25.52 28.80 -3.40
C GLU A 422 -25.94 27.57 -2.60
N GLU A 423 -25.41 26.40 -2.89
CA GLU A 423 -25.63 25.19 -2.07
C GLU A 423 -25.06 25.35 -0.66
N ASP A 424 -23.86 25.92 -0.53
CA ASP A 424 -23.29 26.27 0.77
C ASP A 424 -24.15 27.29 1.54
N LYS A 425 -24.76 28.24 0.85
CA LYS A 425 -25.71 29.20 1.48
C LYS A 425 -27.00 28.51 1.96
N LYS A 426 -27.53 27.55 1.22
CA LYS A 426 -28.75 26.78 1.65
C LYS A 426 -28.42 25.86 2.84
N GLY A 427 -27.25 25.29 2.91
CA GLY A 427 -26.77 24.54 4.08
C GLY A 427 -26.58 25.40 5.32
N PHE A 428 -26.16 26.63 5.14
CA PHE A 428 -25.90 27.60 6.21
C PHE A 428 -27.18 28.12 6.89
N PHE A 429 -28.29 28.24 6.18
CA PHE A 429 -29.57 28.66 6.74
C PHE A 429 -30.36 27.56 7.47
N SER A 430 -29.92 26.29 7.38
CA SER A 430 -30.62 25.13 7.97
C SER A 430 -30.18 24.80 9.40
N PHE A 431 -29.08 25.33 9.89
CA PHE A 431 -28.60 25.09 11.26
C PHE A 431 -28.67 26.39 12.08
N GLY A 432 -29.65 26.46 12.94
CA GLY A 432 -29.84 27.57 13.91
C GLY A 432 -28.73 27.59 14.99
N ASN A 433 -27.50 27.87 14.60
CA ASN A 433 -26.48 28.35 15.51
C ASN A 433 -25.89 29.64 14.94
N ASN A 434 -26.13 30.71 15.65
CA ASN A 434 -25.86 32.08 15.37
C ASN A 434 -24.36 32.26 14.97
N PRO A 435 -23.98 32.56 13.71
CA PRO A 435 -22.59 32.77 13.33
C PRO A 435 -22.08 34.17 13.66
N ALA A 436 -22.78 34.90 14.53
CA ALA A 436 -22.40 36.24 14.93
C ALA A 436 -21.05 36.33 15.68
N ASN A 437 -20.40 35.21 15.99
CA ASN A 437 -19.15 35.18 16.77
C ASN A 437 -17.91 34.72 15.98
N VAL A 438 -17.98 34.49 14.68
CA VAL A 438 -16.76 34.23 13.88
C VAL A 438 -16.36 35.54 13.22
N PHE A 439 -15.26 36.10 13.71
CA PHE A 439 -14.70 37.33 13.18
C PHE A 439 -14.36 37.17 11.70
N TYR A 440 -14.78 38.11 10.86
CA TYR A 440 -14.69 38.08 9.38
C TYR A 440 -13.32 37.60 8.84
N PHE A 441 -12.21 38.03 9.46
CA PHE A 441 -10.87 37.66 9.05
C PHE A 441 -10.45 36.21 9.31
N TYR A 442 -11.20 35.45 10.09
CA TYR A 442 -10.97 34.02 10.29
C TYR A 442 -11.74 33.14 9.29
N ASN A 443 -12.52 33.77 8.41
CA ASN A 443 -13.21 33.09 7.32
C ASN A 443 -12.55 33.44 6.00
N GLU A 444 -11.61 32.58 5.57
CA GLU A 444 -10.82 32.79 4.34
C GLU A 444 -11.70 33.07 3.10
N ARG A 445 -12.87 32.44 3.00
CA ARG A 445 -13.83 32.67 1.92
C ARG A 445 -14.41 34.08 1.94
N LEU A 446 -14.82 34.60 3.09
CA LEU A 446 -15.34 35.95 3.20
C LEU A 446 -14.24 36.99 2.94
N VAL A 447 -13.02 36.69 3.33
CA VAL A 447 -11.85 37.54 3.04
C VAL A 447 -11.58 37.60 1.53
N VAL A 448 -11.60 36.45 0.83
CA VAL A 448 -11.41 36.37 -0.63
C VAL A 448 -12.57 37.09 -1.36
N GLN A 449 -13.81 36.85 -0.96
CA GLN A 449 -15.00 37.48 -1.53
C GLN A 449 -15.00 39.00 -1.31
N GLY A 450 -14.64 39.45 -0.10
CA GLY A 450 -14.48 40.88 0.21
C GLY A 450 -13.38 41.54 -0.60
N LYS A 451 -12.27 40.84 -0.82
CA LYS A 451 -11.15 41.29 -1.64
C LYS A 451 -11.53 41.40 -3.13
N GLN A 452 -12.32 40.47 -3.66
CA GLN A 452 -12.83 40.51 -5.02
C GLN A 452 -13.85 41.65 -5.19
N ALA A 453 -14.78 41.82 -4.26
CA ALA A 453 -15.75 42.92 -4.29
C ALA A 453 -15.04 44.29 -4.19
N PHE A 454 -13.98 44.36 -3.39
CA PHE A 454 -13.15 45.54 -3.32
C PHE A 454 -12.46 45.87 -4.65
N LEU A 455 -11.80 44.87 -5.26
CA LEU A 455 -11.10 45.02 -6.54
C LEU A 455 -12.06 45.38 -7.70
N SER A 456 -13.27 44.82 -7.72
CA SER A 456 -14.28 45.13 -8.75
C SER A 456 -14.87 46.52 -8.61
N THR A 457 -14.98 47.05 -7.38
CA THR A 457 -15.57 48.36 -7.07
C THR A 457 -14.56 49.49 -7.09
N TRP A 458 -13.32 49.21 -6.60
CA TRP A 458 -12.34 50.22 -6.32
C TRP A 458 -11.00 50.05 -7.07
N GLY A 459 -10.84 48.95 -7.82
CA GLY A 459 -9.59 48.61 -8.54
C GLY A 459 -8.44 48.23 -7.62
N ASN A 460 -7.23 48.14 -8.17
CA ASN A 460 -6.03 47.78 -7.41
C ASN A 460 -5.49 49.03 -6.68
N ARG A 461 -5.95 49.26 -5.45
CA ARG A 461 -5.56 50.42 -4.65
C ARG A 461 -4.62 49.99 -3.54
N LEU A 462 -3.57 50.77 -3.31
CA LEU A 462 -2.63 50.56 -2.24
C LEU A 462 -3.28 50.77 -0.85
N ASN A 463 -2.87 49.96 0.12
CA ASN A 463 -3.32 50.06 1.50
C ASN A 463 -2.64 51.29 2.17
N SER A 464 -3.25 52.47 1.97
CA SER A 464 -2.78 53.73 2.51
C SER A 464 -3.93 54.50 3.13
N ASP A 465 -3.64 55.41 4.06
CA ASP A 465 -4.64 56.27 4.67
C ASP A 465 -5.38 57.12 3.61
N ASN A 466 -6.71 57.20 3.73
CA ASN A 466 -7.58 57.92 2.78
C ASN A 466 -7.60 57.33 1.36
N TRP A 467 -7.37 56.03 1.18
CA TRP A 467 -7.41 55.29 -0.08
C TRP A 467 -8.66 55.50 -0.92
N ASN A 468 -9.77 55.96 -0.32
CA ASN A 468 -11.07 56.21 -0.97
C ASN A 468 -11.19 57.63 -1.55
N ARG A 469 -10.17 58.50 -1.41
CA ARG A 469 -10.17 59.88 -1.91
C ARG A 469 -9.49 59.97 -3.28
N GLN A 470 -10.14 60.62 -4.24
CA GLN A 470 -9.64 60.80 -5.62
C GLN A 470 -8.30 61.53 -5.69
N SER A 471 -8.02 62.41 -4.73
CA SER A 471 -6.77 63.20 -4.69
C SER A 471 -5.54 62.36 -4.34
N VAL A 472 -5.72 61.21 -3.66
CA VAL A 472 -4.60 60.33 -3.33
C VAL A 472 -4.25 59.38 -4.49
N ILE A 473 -5.23 59.14 -5.40
CA ILE A 473 -5.06 58.29 -6.58
C ILE A 473 -4.15 58.95 -7.62
N ASN A 474 -4.27 60.25 -7.80
CA ASN A 474 -3.50 60.99 -8.80
C ASN A 474 -2.05 61.26 -8.41
N SER A 475 -1.68 61.12 -7.16
CA SER A 475 -0.30 61.30 -6.67
C SER A 475 0.53 60.01 -6.63
N ALA A 476 -0.09 58.85 -6.57
CA ALA A 476 0.58 57.55 -6.52
C ALA A 476 0.99 57.01 -7.94
N SER A 477 0.44 57.55 -8.99
CA SER A 477 0.72 57.08 -10.37
C SER A 477 2.00 57.59 -11.01
N VAL A 478 2.77 58.44 -10.31
CA VAL A 478 3.99 59.08 -10.88
C VAL A 478 5.31 58.54 -10.26
N GLU A 479 5.25 57.82 -9.13
CA GLU A 479 6.47 57.31 -8.45
C GLU A 479 6.72 55.82 -8.58
N GLU A 480 5.82 55.03 -9.17
CA GLU A 480 5.91 53.54 -9.21
C GLU A 480 6.55 52.95 -10.48
N GLU A 481 7.02 53.72 -11.43
CA GLU A 481 7.73 53.18 -12.63
C GLU A 481 9.19 52.76 -12.37
N LYS A 482 9.74 52.89 -11.15
CA LYS A 482 11.15 52.63 -10.86
C LYS A 482 11.51 51.63 -9.76
N ALA A 483 10.53 50.96 -9.12
CA ALA A 483 10.86 50.08 -7.97
C ALA A 483 10.09 48.78 -7.88
N SER A 484 9.80 48.10 -9.00
CA SER A 484 9.15 46.77 -8.97
C SER A 484 9.71 45.81 -10.01
N HIS A 485 10.98 45.54 -9.92
CA HIS A 485 11.53 44.26 -10.34
C HIS A 485 11.99 43.54 -9.06
N GLU A 486 11.40 42.38 -8.81
CA GLU A 486 11.68 41.47 -7.71
C GLU A 486 10.68 41.52 -6.55
N GLN A 487 9.45 41.04 -6.80
CA GLN A 487 8.67 40.25 -5.84
C GLN A 487 7.58 39.53 -6.60
N GLU A 488 7.52 38.20 -6.42
CA GLU A 488 6.54 37.27 -7.04
C GLU A 488 5.11 37.79 -6.92
N THR A 489 4.62 38.43 -7.96
CA THR A 489 3.20 38.62 -8.15
C THR A 489 2.63 37.28 -8.64
N ALA A 490 1.95 36.56 -7.78
CA ALA A 490 0.91 35.67 -8.24
C ALA A 490 -0.11 36.51 -9.01
N SER A 491 0.14 36.71 -10.28
CA SER A 491 -0.78 37.36 -11.19
C SER A 491 -2.02 36.45 -11.27
N PHE A 492 -3.14 36.93 -10.78
CA PHE A 492 -4.45 36.41 -11.11
C PHE A 492 -4.63 36.63 -12.62
N PHE A 493 -4.22 35.64 -13.42
CA PHE A 493 -4.56 35.62 -14.82
C PHE A 493 -6.07 35.53 -14.92
N ILE A 494 -6.72 36.56 -15.41
CA ILE A 494 -8.07 36.45 -15.91
C ILE A 494 -7.98 35.44 -17.05
N GLU A 495 -8.46 34.21 -16.82
CA GLU A 495 -8.56 33.20 -17.87
C GLU A 495 -9.47 33.75 -18.95
N THR A 496 -8.88 34.31 -20.00
CA THR A 496 -9.62 34.76 -21.20
C THR A 496 -9.64 33.63 -22.23
N PRO A 497 -10.66 33.48 -23.05
CA PRO A 497 -10.68 32.50 -24.13
C PRO A 497 -9.45 32.59 -25.02
N ASP A 498 -8.96 33.79 -25.30
CA ASP A 498 -7.78 34.02 -26.14
C ASP A 498 -6.53 33.39 -25.59
N PHE A 499 -6.31 33.43 -24.25
CA PHE A 499 -5.19 32.80 -23.56
C PHE A 499 -5.13 31.28 -23.84
N PHE A 500 -6.27 30.61 -23.84
CA PHE A 500 -6.33 29.17 -24.12
C PHE A 500 -6.16 28.86 -25.62
N VAL A 501 -6.67 29.70 -26.47
CA VAL A 501 -6.52 29.56 -27.95
C VAL A 501 -5.06 29.70 -28.36
N GLU A 502 -4.30 30.61 -27.76
CA GLU A 502 -2.86 30.78 -28.05
C GLU A 502 -2.01 29.58 -27.67
N GLN A 503 -2.47 28.72 -26.71
CA GLN A 503 -1.79 27.50 -26.34
C GLN A 503 -2.02 26.31 -27.27
N ILE A 504 -2.97 26.42 -28.23
CA ILE A 504 -3.23 25.36 -29.19
C ILE A 504 -2.09 25.33 -30.22
N PRO A 505 -1.39 24.18 -30.40
CA PRO A 505 -0.34 24.06 -31.38
C PRO A 505 -0.88 24.31 -32.80
N THR A 506 -0.31 25.25 -33.53
CA THR A 506 -0.63 25.57 -34.93
C THR A 506 0.42 25.03 -35.90
N ASP A 507 1.58 24.66 -35.41
CA ASP A 507 2.68 24.08 -36.17
C ASP A 507 2.33 22.69 -36.72
N THR A 508 2.52 22.50 -38.01
CA THR A 508 2.23 21.25 -38.72
C THR A 508 3.07 20.10 -38.24
N LEU A 509 4.33 20.33 -37.83
CA LEU A 509 5.22 19.30 -37.28
C LEU A 509 4.77 18.88 -35.91
N ALA A 510 4.41 19.82 -35.03
CA ALA A 510 3.88 19.52 -33.70
C ALA A 510 2.56 18.72 -33.76
N LEU A 511 1.66 19.10 -34.65
CA LEU A 511 0.41 18.36 -34.88
C LEU A 511 0.65 16.95 -35.46
N ALA A 512 1.65 16.79 -36.32
CA ALA A 512 2.04 15.47 -36.84
C ALA A 512 2.61 14.56 -35.74
N ALA A 513 3.43 15.10 -34.85
CA ALA A 513 3.93 14.38 -33.69
C ALA A 513 2.78 13.92 -32.76
N LEU A 514 1.87 14.82 -32.39
CA LEU A 514 0.69 14.49 -31.59
C LEU A 514 -0.18 13.40 -32.24
N ARG A 515 -0.36 13.45 -33.56
CA ARG A 515 -1.10 12.40 -34.30
C ARG A 515 -0.37 11.04 -34.23
N LYS A 516 0.96 11.04 -34.27
CA LYS A 516 1.78 9.83 -34.16
C LYS A 516 1.65 9.25 -32.75
N ASP A 517 1.84 10.09 -31.70
CA ASP A 517 1.77 9.68 -30.32
C ASP A 517 0.38 9.14 -29.94
N ARG A 518 -0.67 9.80 -30.43
CA ARG A 518 -2.05 9.34 -30.28
C ARG A 518 -2.26 7.93 -30.83
N ARG A 519 -1.81 7.68 -32.08
CA ARG A 519 -1.95 6.35 -32.69
C ARG A 519 -1.20 5.28 -31.92
N GLN A 520 0.01 5.59 -31.49
CA GLN A 520 0.82 4.67 -30.70
C GLN A 520 0.12 4.37 -29.36
N ALA A 521 -0.36 5.39 -28.66
CA ALA A 521 -1.07 5.21 -27.40
C ALA A 521 -2.34 4.34 -27.53
N TYR A 522 -3.13 4.53 -28.62
CA TYR A 522 -4.28 3.65 -28.89
C TYR A 522 -3.88 2.20 -29.13
N LEU A 523 -2.78 1.95 -29.86
CA LEU A 523 -2.26 0.61 -30.10
C LEU A 523 -1.80 -0.05 -28.80
N ASP A 524 -0.96 0.65 -28.02
CA ASP A 524 -0.37 0.12 -26.79
C ASP A 524 -1.45 -0.18 -25.74
N VAL A 525 -2.40 0.73 -25.55
CA VAL A 525 -3.55 0.50 -24.66
C VAL A 525 -4.39 -0.68 -25.11
N GLY A 526 -4.65 -0.82 -26.43
CA GLY A 526 -5.39 -1.95 -27.00
C GLY A 526 -4.71 -3.28 -26.68
N ILE A 527 -3.38 -3.34 -26.80
CA ILE A 527 -2.59 -4.54 -26.46
C ILE A 527 -2.62 -4.82 -24.97
N ILE A 528 -2.46 -3.80 -24.10
CA ILE A 528 -2.52 -3.96 -22.65
C ILE A 528 -3.87 -4.50 -22.21
N TYR A 529 -4.96 -3.96 -22.77
CA TYR A 529 -6.31 -4.45 -22.46
C TYR A 529 -6.48 -5.93 -22.81
N LYS A 530 -5.93 -6.36 -23.95
CA LYS A 530 -5.94 -7.77 -24.35
C LYS A 530 -5.06 -8.64 -23.46
N GLU A 531 -3.78 -8.27 -23.30
CA GLU A 531 -2.78 -9.16 -22.70
C GLU A 531 -2.81 -9.16 -21.16
N LYS A 532 -2.91 -7.98 -20.54
CA LYS A 532 -2.83 -7.81 -19.09
C LYS A 532 -4.19 -7.91 -18.41
N PHE A 533 -5.20 -7.24 -18.97
CA PHE A 533 -6.53 -7.16 -18.35
C PHE A 533 -7.52 -8.17 -18.91
N LYS A 534 -7.21 -8.85 -20.02
CA LYS A 534 -8.08 -9.81 -20.71
C LYS A 534 -9.47 -9.19 -21.06
N ASN A 535 -9.51 -7.89 -21.25
CA ASN A 535 -10.72 -7.13 -21.59
C ASN A 535 -10.82 -6.96 -23.11
N ASN A 536 -11.24 -8.02 -23.79
CA ASN A 536 -11.31 -8.07 -25.24
C ASN A 536 -12.23 -6.99 -25.88
N PRO A 537 -13.42 -6.69 -25.33
CA PRO A 537 -14.27 -5.63 -25.90
C PRO A 537 -13.61 -4.26 -25.91
N LEU A 538 -12.93 -3.90 -24.81
CA LEU A 538 -12.25 -2.63 -24.69
C LEU A 538 -11.00 -2.60 -25.58
N ALA A 539 -10.25 -3.71 -25.66
CA ALA A 539 -9.12 -3.86 -26.56
C ALA A 539 -9.51 -3.64 -28.03
N LEU A 540 -10.58 -4.30 -28.48
CA LEU A 540 -11.10 -4.10 -29.86
C LEU A 540 -11.48 -2.64 -30.11
N SER A 541 -12.17 -2.01 -29.17
CA SER A 541 -12.59 -0.60 -29.33
C SER A 541 -11.37 0.33 -29.49
N ARG A 542 -10.25 0.06 -28.84
CA ARG A 542 -9.01 0.85 -28.96
C ARG A 542 -8.25 0.54 -30.25
N LEU A 543 -8.15 -0.73 -30.63
CA LEU A 543 -7.52 -1.16 -31.89
C LEU A 543 -8.30 -0.65 -33.13
N ASP A 544 -9.65 -0.63 -33.11
CA ASP A 544 -10.48 -0.07 -34.16
C ASP A 544 -10.17 1.43 -34.37
N LYS A 545 -9.88 2.17 -33.32
CA LYS A 545 -9.44 3.56 -33.42
C LYS A 545 -8.12 3.71 -34.16
N VAL A 546 -7.19 2.76 -33.99
CA VAL A 546 -5.89 2.78 -34.72
C VAL A 546 -6.14 2.75 -36.23
N PHE A 547 -7.01 1.87 -36.70
CA PHE A 547 -7.33 1.78 -38.15
C PHE A 547 -7.96 3.06 -38.69
N GLN A 548 -8.85 3.72 -37.89
CA GLN A 548 -9.49 4.98 -38.29
C GLN A 548 -8.49 6.15 -38.42
N LEU A 549 -7.37 6.08 -37.70
CA LEU A 549 -6.38 7.16 -37.58
C LEU A 549 -5.25 7.10 -38.62
N LYS A 550 -5.37 6.29 -39.67
CA LYS A 550 -4.35 6.07 -40.71
C LYS A 550 -2.99 5.68 -40.07
N PRO A 551 -2.86 4.45 -39.58
CA PRO A 551 -1.65 3.99 -38.91
C PRO A 551 -0.46 3.91 -39.88
N SER A 552 0.77 3.89 -39.35
CA SER A 552 1.95 3.47 -40.09
C SER A 552 1.88 1.96 -40.35
N GLU A 553 2.65 1.50 -41.31
CA GLU A 553 2.73 0.07 -41.64
C GLU A 553 2.95 -0.82 -40.45
N THR A 554 3.92 -0.48 -39.58
CA THR A 554 4.24 -1.23 -38.35
C THR A 554 3.08 -1.26 -37.35
N GLN A 555 2.36 -0.14 -37.21
CA GLN A 555 1.20 -0.04 -36.33
C GLN A 555 0.01 -0.82 -36.87
N GLU A 556 -0.24 -0.75 -38.20
CA GLU A 556 -1.31 -1.47 -38.86
C GLU A 556 -1.12 -2.99 -38.76
N VAL A 557 0.09 -3.48 -39.02
CA VAL A 557 0.45 -4.90 -38.90
C VAL A 557 0.20 -5.42 -37.51
N SER A 558 0.66 -4.68 -36.48
CA SER A 558 0.45 -5.04 -35.09
C SER A 558 -1.03 -5.04 -34.70
N ALA A 559 -1.76 -3.99 -35.10
CA ALA A 559 -3.20 -3.90 -34.84
C ALA A 559 -3.98 -5.04 -35.50
N LEU A 560 -3.69 -5.37 -36.78
CA LEU A 560 -4.31 -6.48 -37.51
C LEU A 560 -4.10 -7.81 -36.77
N TYR A 561 -2.87 -8.09 -36.37
CA TYR A 561 -2.55 -9.31 -35.64
C TYR A 561 -3.28 -9.44 -34.32
N HIS A 562 -3.25 -8.38 -33.49
CA HIS A 562 -3.91 -8.41 -32.18
C HIS A 562 -5.43 -8.48 -32.30
N THR A 563 -6.01 -7.77 -33.28
CA THR A 563 -7.46 -7.84 -33.57
C THR A 563 -7.85 -9.24 -34.05
N PHE A 564 -7.10 -9.82 -35.00
CA PHE A 564 -7.28 -11.20 -35.43
C PHE A 564 -7.28 -12.17 -34.24
N LYS A 565 -6.27 -12.07 -33.37
CA LYS A 565 -6.15 -12.96 -32.20
C LYS A 565 -7.27 -12.82 -31.19
N ILE A 566 -7.87 -11.65 -31.03
CA ILE A 566 -9.04 -11.45 -30.17
C ILE A 566 -10.29 -12.10 -30.79
N LEU A 567 -10.47 -11.86 -32.10
CA LEU A 567 -11.67 -12.31 -32.82
C LEU A 567 -11.64 -13.81 -33.16
N GLU A 568 -10.48 -14.44 -33.22
CA GLU A 568 -10.32 -15.87 -33.55
C GLU A 568 -11.24 -16.78 -32.73
N ASN A 569 -11.46 -16.43 -31.42
CA ASN A 569 -12.32 -17.19 -30.53
C ASN A 569 -13.71 -16.59 -30.31
N THR A 570 -13.93 -15.32 -30.70
CA THR A 570 -15.19 -14.60 -30.40
C THR A 570 -16.04 -14.36 -31.62
N ASP A 571 -15.43 -14.13 -32.80
CA ASP A 571 -16.10 -13.86 -34.08
C ASP A 571 -15.18 -14.34 -35.23
N PRO A 572 -15.19 -15.66 -35.52
CA PRO A 572 -14.31 -16.24 -36.54
C PRO A 572 -14.49 -15.66 -37.95
N GLU A 573 -15.71 -15.21 -38.33
CA GLU A 573 -15.97 -14.66 -39.65
C GLU A 573 -15.23 -13.31 -39.83
N ARG A 574 -15.30 -12.44 -38.84
CA ARG A 574 -14.54 -11.19 -38.85
C ARG A 574 -13.04 -11.45 -38.72
N ALA A 575 -12.63 -12.43 -37.94
CA ALA A 575 -11.23 -12.79 -37.80
C ALA A 575 -10.57 -13.16 -39.14
N ILE A 576 -11.28 -13.90 -40.01
CA ILE A 576 -10.79 -14.28 -41.35
C ILE A 576 -10.43 -13.04 -42.17
N SER A 577 -11.27 -11.98 -42.14
CA SER A 577 -11.01 -10.75 -42.91
C SER A 577 -9.72 -10.06 -42.51
N TYR A 578 -9.45 -9.95 -41.18
CA TYR A 578 -8.20 -9.40 -40.65
C TYR A 578 -6.99 -10.26 -40.98
N ARG A 579 -7.16 -11.59 -40.94
CA ARG A 579 -6.13 -12.55 -41.33
C ARG A 579 -5.74 -12.40 -42.79
N ILE A 580 -6.72 -12.35 -43.70
CA ILE A 580 -6.49 -12.20 -45.12
C ILE A 580 -5.78 -10.87 -45.39
N THR A 581 -6.25 -9.78 -44.81
CA THR A 581 -5.62 -8.45 -44.94
C THR A 581 -4.15 -8.47 -44.52
N LEU A 582 -3.84 -9.12 -43.36
CA LEU A 582 -2.48 -9.25 -42.85
C LEU A 582 -1.58 -10.02 -43.83
N LEU A 583 -2.07 -11.16 -44.34
CA LEU A 583 -1.29 -12.05 -45.23
C LEU A 583 -1.12 -11.49 -46.64
N GLU A 584 -2.10 -10.76 -47.18
CA GLU A 584 -2.03 -10.19 -48.53
C GLU A 584 -1.25 -8.89 -48.56
N ARG A 585 -1.45 -7.99 -47.58
CA ARG A 585 -0.80 -6.66 -47.59
C ARG A 585 0.59 -6.68 -47.02
N TYR A 586 0.87 -7.60 -46.08
CA TYR A 586 2.12 -7.64 -45.31
C TYR A 586 2.69 -9.05 -45.18
N PRO A 587 2.90 -9.78 -46.29
CA PRO A 587 3.31 -11.18 -46.30
C PRO A 587 4.67 -11.43 -45.61
N ASP A 588 5.58 -10.46 -45.67
CA ASP A 588 6.91 -10.55 -45.12
C ASP A 588 7.00 -10.14 -43.64
N SER A 589 5.87 -9.68 -43.09
CA SER A 589 5.87 -9.28 -41.67
C SER A 589 5.98 -10.47 -40.74
N PRO A 590 6.67 -10.32 -39.59
CA PRO A 590 6.79 -11.40 -38.61
C PRO A 590 5.45 -11.95 -38.14
N PHE A 591 4.45 -11.07 -38.01
CA PHE A 591 3.09 -11.45 -37.62
C PHE A 591 2.37 -12.26 -38.71
N ALA A 592 2.58 -11.94 -39.99
CA ALA A 592 2.05 -12.73 -41.09
C ALA A 592 2.68 -14.13 -41.12
N GLN A 593 3.96 -14.24 -40.88
CA GLN A 593 4.65 -15.54 -40.81
C GLN A 593 4.10 -16.41 -39.66
N ILE A 594 3.87 -15.82 -38.47
CA ILE A 594 3.24 -16.51 -37.33
C ILE A 594 1.83 -17.02 -37.67
N VAL A 595 1.06 -16.23 -38.44
CA VAL A 595 -0.31 -16.59 -38.84
C VAL A 595 -0.34 -17.59 -39.98
N LYS A 596 0.69 -17.62 -40.86
CA LYS A 596 0.80 -18.51 -42.03
C LYS A 596 1.17 -19.95 -41.63
N ASP A 597 2.06 -20.09 -40.66
CA ASP A 597 2.57 -21.39 -40.22
C ASP A 597 2.49 -21.49 -38.68
N PRO A 598 1.28 -21.72 -38.11
CA PRO A 598 1.08 -21.83 -36.68
C PRO A 598 1.74 -23.04 -36.05
N GLU A 599 2.14 -24.07 -36.83
CA GLU A 599 2.71 -25.32 -36.29
C GLU A 599 4.23 -25.23 -36.05
N ASN A 600 4.96 -24.50 -36.90
CA ASN A 600 6.36 -24.16 -36.63
C ASN A 600 6.45 -23.00 -35.61
N PHE A 601 5.37 -22.29 -35.37
CA PHE A 601 5.20 -21.25 -34.34
C PHE A 601 4.07 -21.61 -33.35
N LYS A 602 3.75 -22.90 -33.13
CA LYS A 602 2.95 -23.29 -31.95
C LYS A 602 3.72 -22.88 -30.72
N LEU A 603 3.42 -21.64 -30.33
CA LEU A 603 3.65 -21.12 -29.03
C LEU A 603 2.79 -21.96 -28.06
N GLU A 604 3.39 -23.04 -27.48
CA GLU A 604 2.87 -23.55 -26.21
C GLU A 604 2.51 -22.38 -25.31
N GLU A 605 1.67 -22.52 -24.32
CA GLU A 605 1.30 -21.43 -23.36
C GLU A 605 2.53 -20.69 -22.79
N ASN A 606 3.70 -21.35 -22.82
CA ASN A 606 5.03 -20.81 -22.50
C ASN A 606 5.68 -19.94 -23.61
N GLN A 607 5.09 -19.76 -24.77
CA GLN A 607 5.66 -19.04 -25.92
C GLN A 607 4.91 -17.75 -26.26
N SER A 608 4.01 -17.27 -25.38
CA SER A 608 3.55 -15.88 -25.47
C SER A 608 4.75 -14.91 -25.44
N PRO A 609 4.67 -13.72 -26.05
CA PRO A 609 5.75 -12.73 -25.96
C PRO A 609 6.23 -12.52 -24.53
N SER A 610 5.31 -12.52 -23.55
CA SER A 610 5.63 -12.48 -22.13
C SER A 610 6.36 -13.73 -21.64
N GLY A 611 5.95 -14.92 -22.06
CA GLY A 611 6.64 -16.18 -21.73
C GLY A 611 8.03 -16.30 -22.36
N LEU A 612 8.18 -15.80 -23.59
CA LEU A 612 9.49 -15.69 -24.25
C LEU A 612 10.41 -14.71 -23.50
N TYR A 613 9.87 -13.60 -23.06
CA TYR A 613 10.61 -12.65 -22.23
C TYR A 613 11.01 -13.25 -20.89
N GLU A 614 10.11 -13.96 -20.20
CA GLU A 614 10.44 -14.63 -18.95
C GLU A 614 11.53 -15.69 -19.11
N ARG A 615 11.51 -16.45 -20.21
CA ARG A 615 12.59 -17.40 -20.53
C ARG A 615 13.92 -16.67 -20.78
N ALA A 616 13.90 -15.61 -21.57
CA ALA A 616 15.10 -14.79 -21.80
C ALA A 616 15.63 -14.21 -20.48
N TYR A 617 14.71 -13.78 -19.58
CA TYR A 617 15.10 -13.28 -18.27
C TYR A 617 15.67 -14.38 -17.36
N ARG A 618 15.10 -15.60 -17.37
CA ARG A 618 15.67 -16.75 -16.65
C ARG A 618 17.05 -17.13 -17.20
N ALA A 619 17.22 -17.16 -18.52
CA ALA A 619 18.51 -17.38 -19.13
C ALA A 619 19.54 -16.29 -18.72
N TYR A 620 19.09 -15.03 -18.56
CA TYR A 620 19.92 -13.97 -18.00
C TYR A 620 20.38 -14.26 -16.56
N LEU A 621 19.46 -14.74 -15.71
CA LEU A 621 19.79 -15.13 -14.34
C LEU A 621 20.77 -16.33 -14.29
N ASN A 622 20.67 -17.24 -15.25
CA ASN A 622 21.57 -18.36 -15.41
C ASN A 622 22.92 -17.99 -16.09
N GLN A 623 23.13 -16.71 -16.42
CA GLN A 623 24.32 -16.20 -17.13
C GLN A 623 24.49 -16.71 -18.58
N GLU A 624 23.42 -17.20 -19.19
CA GLU A 624 23.38 -17.65 -20.58
C GLU A 624 23.25 -16.46 -21.54
N PHE A 625 24.11 -15.47 -21.43
CA PHE A 625 23.93 -14.14 -22.04
C PHE A 625 23.89 -14.16 -23.58
N GLN A 626 24.52 -15.09 -24.22
CA GLN A 626 24.46 -15.25 -25.70
C GLN A 626 23.06 -15.71 -26.14
N ALA A 627 22.46 -16.65 -25.41
CA ALA A 627 21.08 -17.10 -25.65
C ALA A 627 20.11 -15.96 -25.42
N VAL A 628 20.31 -15.14 -24.35
CA VAL A 628 19.51 -13.94 -24.08
C VAL A 628 19.58 -12.95 -25.25
N LEU A 629 20.77 -12.63 -25.76
CA LEU A 629 20.88 -11.69 -26.89
C LEU A 629 20.12 -12.20 -28.12
N LYS A 630 20.27 -13.51 -28.42
CA LYS A 630 19.57 -14.14 -29.53
C LYS A 630 18.05 -14.09 -29.36
N ALA A 631 17.57 -14.34 -28.12
CA ALA A 631 16.19 -14.23 -27.76
C ALA A 631 15.68 -12.76 -27.83
N CYS A 632 16.46 -11.79 -27.36
CA CYS A 632 16.11 -10.38 -27.43
C CYS A 632 15.99 -9.87 -28.86
N VAL A 633 16.88 -10.27 -29.77
CA VAL A 633 16.80 -9.89 -31.18
C VAL A 633 15.48 -10.38 -31.80
N ASN A 634 15.10 -11.62 -31.53
CA ASN A 634 13.83 -12.18 -32.01
C ASN A 634 12.62 -11.51 -31.33
N LEU A 635 12.72 -11.26 -30.01
CA LEU A 635 11.66 -10.61 -29.25
C LEU A 635 11.45 -9.16 -29.69
N GLU A 636 12.48 -8.38 -29.96
CA GLU A 636 12.35 -6.99 -30.42
C GLU A 636 11.44 -6.86 -31.64
N VAL A 637 11.51 -7.83 -32.54
CA VAL A 637 10.65 -7.86 -33.73
C VAL A 637 9.19 -8.16 -33.35
N ILE A 638 9.01 -9.19 -32.48
CA ILE A 638 7.67 -9.66 -32.07
C ILE A 638 6.95 -8.63 -31.19
N VAL A 639 7.69 -7.94 -30.30
CA VAL A 639 7.12 -6.99 -29.34
C VAL A 639 7.16 -5.54 -29.80
N SER A 640 7.55 -5.27 -31.04
CA SER A 640 7.57 -3.92 -31.58
C SER A 640 6.20 -3.26 -31.48
N GLY A 641 6.14 -2.06 -30.88
CA GLY A 641 4.88 -1.35 -30.62
C GLY A 641 4.07 -1.90 -29.45
N THR A 642 4.59 -2.84 -28.67
CA THR A 642 3.92 -3.37 -27.47
C THR A 642 4.52 -2.79 -26.19
N PRO A 643 3.80 -2.78 -25.05
CA PRO A 643 4.33 -2.39 -23.75
C PRO A 643 5.49 -3.28 -23.23
N LEU A 644 5.73 -4.41 -23.90
CA LEU A 644 6.86 -5.29 -23.56
C LEU A 644 8.18 -4.86 -24.25
N ALA A 645 8.08 -4.07 -25.33
CA ALA A 645 9.26 -3.63 -26.09
C ALA A 645 10.31 -2.89 -25.22
N PRO A 646 9.96 -1.94 -24.34
CA PRO A 646 10.94 -1.30 -23.45
C PRO A 646 11.64 -2.28 -22.50
N LYS A 647 10.93 -3.31 -22.03
CA LYS A 647 11.50 -4.33 -21.13
C LYS A 647 12.50 -5.20 -21.85
N VAL A 648 12.21 -5.59 -23.10
CA VAL A 648 13.13 -6.36 -23.94
C VAL A 648 14.37 -5.52 -24.27
N ALA A 649 14.21 -4.26 -24.62
CA ALA A 649 15.30 -3.33 -24.87
C ALA A 649 16.19 -3.13 -23.63
N PHE A 650 15.58 -3.03 -22.45
CA PHE A 650 16.32 -2.94 -21.19
C PHE A 650 17.06 -4.23 -20.86
N LEU A 651 16.44 -5.40 -21.03
CA LEU A 651 17.09 -6.70 -20.85
C LEU A 651 18.29 -6.85 -21.79
N LYS A 652 18.14 -6.42 -23.05
CA LYS A 652 19.24 -6.40 -24.01
C LYS A 652 20.37 -5.47 -23.57
N ALA A 653 20.05 -4.27 -23.09
CA ALA A 653 21.05 -3.31 -22.63
C ALA A 653 21.87 -3.85 -21.46
N ILE A 654 21.23 -4.44 -20.43
CA ILE A 654 21.95 -5.03 -19.28
C ILE A 654 22.78 -6.24 -19.71
N THR A 655 22.31 -7.03 -20.68
CA THR A 655 23.05 -8.19 -21.19
C THR A 655 24.29 -7.76 -21.97
N LEU A 656 24.18 -6.74 -22.82
CA LEU A 656 25.32 -6.17 -23.52
C LEU A 656 26.32 -5.54 -22.56
N GLY A 657 25.85 -4.90 -21.49
CA GLY A 657 26.73 -4.41 -20.44
C GLY A 657 27.53 -5.51 -19.75
N ARG A 658 26.93 -6.69 -19.56
CA ARG A 658 27.65 -7.86 -19.02
C ARG A 658 28.69 -8.43 -19.97
N LEU A 659 28.44 -8.47 -21.27
CA LEU A 659 29.32 -9.07 -22.26
C LEU A 659 30.33 -8.08 -22.81
N ASP A 660 29.91 -6.86 -23.14
CA ASP A 660 30.71 -5.90 -23.89
C ASP A 660 31.18 -4.70 -23.02
N GLY A 661 30.75 -4.65 -21.74
CA GLY A 661 31.19 -3.67 -20.74
C GLY A 661 30.32 -2.45 -20.60
N GLU A 662 30.78 -1.51 -19.75
CA GLU A 662 30.01 -0.35 -19.32
C GLU A 662 29.64 0.60 -20.46
N GLU A 663 30.55 0.81 -21.42
CA GLU A 663 30.28 1.73 -22.53
C GLU A 663 29.13 1.23 -23.42
N ALA A 664 29.11 -0.09 -23.72
CA ALA A 664 28.02 -0.71 -24.45
C ALA A 664 26.69 -0.61 -23.67
N TYR A 665 26.73 -0.73 -22.34
CA TYR A 665 25.57 -0.53 -21.47
C TYR A 665 25.01 0.87 -21.60
N ILE A 666 25.86 1.89 -21.46
CA ILE A 666 25.47 3.32 -21.53
C ILE A 666 24.85 3.63 -22.90
N GLN A 667 25.47 3.17 -23.98
CA GLN A 667 24.96 3.42 -25.35
C GLN A 667 23.57 2.80 -25.55
N ASN A 668 23.35 1.59 -25.04
CA ASN A 668 22.05 0.93 -25.19
C ASN A 668 20.98 1.51 -24.26
N LEU A 669 21.34 1.99 -23.07
CA LEU A 669 20.41 2.75 -22.20
C LEU A 669 20.00 4.08 -22.86
N LYS A 670 20.91 4.80 -23.49
CA LYS A 670 20.59 6.03 -24.24
C LYS A 670 19.64 5.74 -25.40
N LYS A 671 19.89 4.67 -26.17
CA LYS A 671 18.96 4.22 -27.24
C LYS A 671 17.57 3.88 -26.70
N LEU A 672 17.49 3.21 -25.56
CA LEU A 672 16.22 2.87 -24.93
C LEU A 672 15.44 4.13 -24.53
N ILE A 673 16.09 5.14 -23.95
CA ILE A 673 15.45 6.42 -23.60
C ILE A 673 14.96 7.15 -24.84
N GLU A 674 15.73 7.12 -25.93
CA GLU A 674 15.37 7.75 -27.19
C GLU A 674 14.17 7.06 -27.87
N LEU A 675 14.14 5.73 -27.85
CA LEU A 675 13.05 4.96 -28.47
C LEU A 675 11.76 4.92 -27.63
N TYR A 676 11.87 4.94 -26.31
CA TYR A 676 10.75 4.74 -25.38
C TYR A 676 10.75 5.79 -24.24
N PRO A 677 10.71 7.11 -24.53
CA PRO A 677 10.92 8.17 -23.54
C PRO A 677 9.96 8.14 -22.36
N ASN A 678 8.75 7.63 -22.57
CA ASN A 678 7.68 7.60 -21.56
C ASN A 678 7.57 6.25 -20.82
N ALA A 679 8.47 5.30 -21.10
CA ALA A 679 8.44 3.99 -20.47
C ALA A 679 9.07 4.03 -19.06
N ARG A 680 8.59 3.15 -18.18
CA ARG A 680 9.18 2.96 -16.84
C ARG A 680 10.66 2.58 -16.92
N GLU A 681 11.01 1.76 -17.89
CA GLU A 681 12.38 1.29 -18.16
C GLU A 681 13.29 2.45 -18.60
N ALA A 682 12.75 3.46 -19.29
CA ALA A 682 13.49 4.68 -19.62
C ALA A 682 13.80 5.50 -18.37
N ASN A 683 12.86 5.64 -17.43
CA ASN A 683 13.13 6.30 -16.15
C ASN A 683 14.18 5.56 -15.32
N LEU A 684 14.16 4.22 -15.33
CA LEU A 684 15.22 3.41 -14.70
C LEU A 684 16.58 3.63 -15.40
N ALA A 685 16.56 3.72 -16.72
CA ALA A 685 17.78 3.99 -17.51
C ALA A 685 18.35 5.38 -17.20
N ILE A 686 17.50 6.42 -17.10
CA ILE A 686 17.92 7.78 -16.71
C ILE A 686 18.55 7.76 -15.32
N THR A 687 17.88 7.17 -14.34
CA THR A 687 18.39 7.06 -12.96
C THR A 687 19.74 6.32 -12.92
N THR A 688 19.88 5.25 -13.71
CA THR A 688 21.11 4.48 -13.80
C THR A 688 22.24 5.29 -14.43
N LEU A 689 21.97 6.02 -15.51
CA LEU A 689 22.95 6.89 -16.16
C LEU A 689 23.41 8.01 -15.24
N THR A 690 22.48 8.65 -14.52
CA THR A 690 22.81 9.69 -13.52
C THR A 690 23.75 9.14 -12.45
N ARG A 691 23.45 7.96 -11.91
CA ARG A 691 24.29 7.30 -10.90
C ARG A 691 25.68 6.95 -11.44
N LEU A 692 25.77 6.44 -12.67
CA LEU A 692 27.05 6.14 -13.30
C LEU A 692 27.89 7.39 -13.54
N ASP A 693 27.26 8.51 -13.92
CA ASP A 693 27.95 9.80 -14.09
C ASP A 693 28.41 10.37 -12.73
N GLU A 694 27.60 10.26 -11.68
CA GLU A 694 27.98 10.62 -10.31
C GLU A 694 29.17 9.76 -9.81
N GLU A 695 29.14 8.44 -10.03
CA GLU A 695 30.25 7.55 -9.67
C GLU A 695 31.55 7.88 -10.44
N ARG A 696 31.44 8.30 -11.70
CA ARG A 696 32.61 8.76 -12.50
C ARG A 696 33.16 10.10 -12.01
N GLN A 697 32.30 11.02 -11.54
CA GLN A 697 32.72 12.34 -11.01
C GLN A 697 33.27 12.27 -9.60
N LEU A 698 32.67 11.47 -8.74
CA LEU A 698 33.19 11.12 -7.44
C LEU A 698 34.33 10.14 -7.68
N LYS A 699 35.58 10.57 -7.52
CA LYS A 699 36.73 9.67 -7.42
C LYS A 699 36.54 8.76 -6.19
N PHE A 700 35.63 7.81 -6.30
CA PHE A 700 35.27 6.88 -5.25
C PHE A 700 36.50 6.01 -4.97
N LYS A 701 37.13 6.20 -3.81
CA LYS A 701 38.02 5.17 -3.27
C LYS A 701 37.13 4.06 -2.75
N PRO A 702 37.06 2.89 -3.40
CA PRO A 702 36.29 1.78 -2.86
C PRO A 702 36.81 1.47 -1.47
N LEU A 703 35.93 1.18 -0.54
CA LEU A 703 36.29 0.56 0.72
C LEU A 703 37.12 -0.67 0.39
N VAL A 704 38.38 -0.67 0.69
CA VAL A 704 39.28 -1.78 0.43
C VAL A 704 38.98 -2.85 1.47
N LEU A 705 37.95 -3.64 1.20
CA LEU A 705 37.89 -4.97 1.80
C LEU A 705 39.01 -5.78 1.16
N ASN A 706 40.00 -6.21 1.96
CA ASN A 706 41.09 -7.10 1.52
C ASN A 706 40.52 -8.49 1.22
N THR A 707 39.66 -8.57 0.20
CA THR A 707 39.12 -9.82 -0.30
C THR A 707 39.74 -10.08 -1.67
N TYR A 708 40.23 -11.31 -1.86
CA TYR A 708 40.87 -11.72 -3.08
C TYR A 708 39.97 -12.59 -3.95
N LYS A 709 40.17 -12.50 -5.25
CA LYS A 709 39.54 -13.37 -6.24
C LYS A 709 40.63 -14.00 -7.07
N TRP A 710 40.66 -15.30 -7.05
CA TRP A 710 41.51 -16.06 -7.98
C TRP A 710 40.67 -16.45 -9.18
N VAL A 711 41.11 -16.02 -10.35
CA VAL A 711 40.37 -16.11 -11.62
C VAL A 711 41.10 -17.06 -12.55
N LEU A 712 40.39 -18.05 -13.07
CA LEU A 712 40.83 -18.96 -14.11
C LEU A 712 40.03 -18.66 -15.39
N SER A 713 40.73 -18.50 -16.53
CA SER A 713 40.11 -18.08 -17.80
C SER A 713 39.98 -19.27 -18.77
N PHE A 714 38.78 -19.45 -19.30
CA PHE A 714 38.43 -20.51 -20.21
C PHE A 714 37.75 -19.98 -21.49
N PRO A 715 37.92 -20.62 -22.66
CA PRO A 715 37.13 -20.33 -23.85
C PRO A 715 35.64 -20.63 -23.61
N ILE A 716 34.76 -19.86 -24.24
CA ILE A 716 33.29 -20.00 -24.07
C ILE A 716 32.75 -21.35 -24.55
N GLU A 717 33.45 -21.98 -25.51
CA GLU A 717 33.08 -23.27 -26.08
C GLU A 717 33.30 -24.44 -25.13
N GLN A 718 34.14 -24.25 -24.09
CA GLN A 718 34.46 -25.31 -23.13
C GLN A 718 33.36 -25.40 -22.07
N PRO A 719 32.69 -26.57 -21.94
CA PRO A 719 31.68 -26.74 -20.88
C PRO A 719 32.35 -26.83 -19.50
N LEU A 720 31.99 -25.96 -18.56
CA LEU A 720 32.62 -25.90 -17.25
C LEU A 720 31.83 -26.60 -16.12
N ASP A 721 30.64 -27.11 -16.38
CA ASP A 721 29.75 -27.66 -15.32
C ASP A 721 30.43 -28.84 -14.59
N GLN A 722 30.99 -29.80 -15.32
CA GLN A 722 31.68 -30.94 -14.72
C GLN A 722 32.96 -30.51 -13.99
N LEU A 723 33.69 -29.57 -14.57
CA LEU A 723 34.91 -29.03 -13.96
C LEU A 723 34.59 -28.28 -12.66
N LEU A 724 33.53 -27.47 -12.64
CA LEU A 724 33.09 -26.78 -11.43
C LEU A 724 32.71 -27.71 -10.29
N VAL A 725 32.06 -28.84 -10.61
CA VAL A 725 31.74 -29.86 -9.63
C VAL A 725 33.02 -30.49 -9.11
N ALA A 726 33.92 -30.93 -10.01
CA ALA A 726 35.17 -31.54 -9.61
C ALA A 726 36.06 -30.59 -8.77
N LEU A 727 36.13 -29.32 -9.12
CA LEU A 727 36.85 -28.31 -8.33
C LEU A 727 36.29 -28.15 -6.93
N ARG A 728 34.96 -28.12 -6.79
CA ARG A 728 34.30 -28.02 -5.48
C ARG A 728 34.50 -29.27 -4.64
N GLU A 729 34.46 -30.42 -5.24
CA GLU A 729 34.69 -31.71 -4.56
C GLU A 729 36.15 -31.91 -4.13
N SER A 730 37.08 -31.30 -4.84
CA SER A 730 38.53 -31.39 -4.53
C SER A 730 38.91 -30.58 -3.28
N LEU A 731 38.08 -29.70 -2.78
CA LEU A 731 38.31 -28.91 -1.59
C LEU A 731 37.99 -29.70 -0.30
N ASP A 732 38.79 -29.51 0.73
CA ASP A 732 38.46 -30.01 2.06
C ASP A 732 37.35 -29.17 2.77
N GLU A 733 36.87 -29.62 3.88
CA GLU A 733 35.74 -28.96 4.57
C GLU A 733 36.05 -27.55 5.08
N GLU A 734 37.30 -27.27 5.42
CA GLU A 734 37.76 -25.94 5.86
C GLU A 734 37.83 -24.99 4.65
N GLN A 735 38.31 -25.47 3.53
CA GLN A 735 38.36 -24.72 2.25
C GLN A 735 36.99 -24.48 1.69
N LYS A 736 36.04 -25.42 1.77
CA LYS A 736 34.65 -25.23 1.35
C LYS A 736 33.92 -24.13 2.16
N GLN A 737 34.30 -23.96 3.42
CA GLN A 737 33.76 -22.85 4.25
C GLN A 737 34.41 -21.50 3.94
N ALA A 738 35.70 -21.51 3.63
CA ALA A 738 36.48 -20.29 3.36
C ALA A 738 36.33 -19.77 1.93
N TRP A 739 36.11 -20.64 0.95
CA TRP A 739 36.12 -20.32 -0.47
C TRP A 739 34.78 -20.61 -1.13
N LYS A 740 34.37 -19.70 -2.00
CA LYS A 740 33.20 -19.90 -2.87
C LYS A 740 33.68 -19.93 -4.32
N ILE A 741 33.40 -21.02 -5.04
CA ILE A 741 33.73 -21.15 -6.48
C ILE A 741 32.48 -20.82 -7.29
N THR A 742 32.59 -19.85 -8.20
CA THR A 742 31.52 -19.44 -9.13
C THR A 742 32.01 -19.40 -10.55
N GLN A 743 31.09 -19.53 -11.50
CA GLN A 743 31.36 -19.25 -12.90
C GLN A 743 30.82 -17.83 -13.21
N ASP A 744 31.64 -17.05 -13.91
CA ASP A 744 31.25 -15.71 -14.36
C ASP A 744 31.49 -15.60 -15.87
N ALA A 745 30.48 -15.19 -16.61
CA ALA A 745 30.65 -14.85 -18.02
C ALA A 745 31.38 -13.51 -18.14
N TYR A 746 32.54 -13.53 -18.74
CA TYR A 746 33.38 -12.34 -18.94
C TYR A 746 33.07 -11.64 -20.25
N SER A 747 33.12 -12.36 -21.38
CA SER A 747 32.88 -11.80 -22.71
C SER A 747 32.17 -12.81 -23.62
N ARG A 748 31.95 -12.44 -24.86
CA ARG A 748 31.37 -13.34 -25.88
C ARG A 748 32.25 -14.56 -26.20
N LYS A 749 33.55 -14.53 -25.85
CA LYS A 749 34.53 -15.56 -26.16
C LYS A 749 35.10 -16.24 -24.93
N THR A 750 34.94 -15.68 -23.76
CA THR A 750 35.64 -16.09 -22.54
C THR A 750 34.72 -16.13 -21.36
N HIS A 751 34.81 -17.15 -20.55
CA HIS A 751 34.22 -17.23 -19.24
C HIS A 751 35.29 -17.51 -18.18
N PHE A 752 34.98 -17.12 -16.93
CA PHE A 752 35.87 -17.26 -15.81
C PHE A 752 35.30 -18.25 -14.80
N ILE A 753 36.19 -19.05 -14.21
CA ILE A 753 35.94 -19.65 -12.90
C ILE A 753 36.59 -18.77 -11.88
N VAL A 754 35.80 -18.29 -10.89
CA VAL A 754 36.25 -17.35 -9.85
C VAL A 754 36.19 -18.02 -8.50
N ILE A 755 37.31 -18.08 -7.84
CA ILE A 755 37.45 -18.56 -6.47
C ILE A 755 37.48 -17.31 -5.57
N HIS A 756 36.48 -17.13 -4.76
CA HIS A 756 36.36 -16.03 -3.83
C HIS A 756 36.96 -16.39 -2.47
N SER A 757 38.01 -15.65 -2.05
CA SER A 757 38.67 -15.83 -0.76
C SER A 757 38.45 -14.59 0.13
N ARG A 758 38.14 -14.81 1.42
CA ARG A 758 37.79 -13.71 2.31
C ARG A 758 38.99 -12.96 2.92
N GLN A 759 40.14 -13.59 3.17
CA GLN A 759 41.25 -12.94 3.89
C GLN A 759 42.63 -13.44 3.58
N GLN A 760 42.81 -14.54 2.84
CA GLN A 760 44.16 -15.12 2.51
C GLN A 760 44.34 -15.23 1.02
N LEU A 761 45.53 -14.95 0.57
CA LEU A 761 45.95 -15.25 -0.80
C LEU A 761 45.86 -16.78 -1.03
N PRO A 762 45.17 -17.26 -2.06
CA PRO A 762 45.13 -18.67 -2.37
C PRO A 762 46.55 -19.18 -2.69
N GLU A 763 46.93 -20.36 -2.24
CA GLU A 763 48.17 -21.08 -2.64
C GLU A 763 47.99 -21.63 -4.07
N THR A 764 48.06 -20.74 -5.04
CA THR A 764 47.68 -21.02 -6.43
C THR A 764 48.49 -22.15 -7.05
N GLU A 765 49.81 -22.21 -6.78
CA GLU A 765 50.68 -23.26 -7.32
C GLU A 765 50.34 -24.65 -6.79
N TYR A 766 49.99 -24.77 -5.53
CA TYR A 766 49.59 -26.04 -4.93
C TYR A 766 48.29 -26.54 -5.57
N PHE A 767 47.29 -25.68 -5.68
CA PHE A 767 46.01 -26.09 -6.24
C PHE A 767 46.07 -26.33 -7.75
N LEU A 768 46.85 -25.56 -8.52
CA LEU A 768 47.03 -25.83 -9.95
C LEU A 768 47.66 -27.21 -10.18
N LYS A 769 48.63 -27.62 -9.36
CA LYS A 769 49.21 -28.98 -9.42
C LYS A 769 48.16 -30.05 -9.07
N LYS A 770 47.40 -29.83 -8.03
CA LYS A 770 46.34 -30.73 -7.58
C LYS A 770 45.24 -30.87 -8.64
N TRP A 771 44.84 -29.77 -9.26
CA TRP A 771 43.77 -29.73 -10.25
C TRP A 771 44.21 -30.17 -11.66
N ALA A 772 45.50 -30.17 -11.94
CA ALA A 772 46.02 -30.70 -13.19
C ALA A 772 45.68 -32.19 -13.43
N GLU A 773 45.36 -32.92 -12.36
CA GLU A 773 44.91 -34.32 -12.40
C GLU A 773 43.41 -34.48 -12.66
N LEU A 774 42.63 -33.36 -12.60
CA LEU A 774 41.19 -33.38 -12.81
C LEU A 774 40.83 -33.49 -14.30
N PRO A 775 39.76 -34.22 -14.64
CA PRO A 775 39.30 -34.33 -16.04
C PRO A 775 38.85 -32.93 -16.55
N ASN A 776 39.25 -32.61 -17.77
CA ASN A 776 38.97 -31.34 -18.45
C ASN A 776 39.67 -30.10 -17.87
N PHE A 777 40.68 -30.26 -17.00
CA PHE A 777 41.52 -29.16 -16.55
C PHE A 777 42.82 -29.10 -17.39
N GLU A 778 43.02 -27.99 -18.11
CA GLU A 778 44.23 -27.78 -18.89
C GLU A 778 45.39 -27.29 -18.00
N GLN A 779 46.59 -27.85 -18.12
CA GLN A 779 47.76 -27.51 -17.32
C GLN A 779 48.20 -26.03 -17.47
N ASN A 780 47.89 -25.41 -18.61
CA ASN A 780 48.27 -24.04 -18.93
C ASN A 780 47.08 -23.06 -18.86
N VAL A 781 46.16 -23.21 -17.92
CA VAL A 781 45.05 -22.27 -17.74
C VAL A 781 45.60 -20.90 -17.33
N ASN A 782 45.21 -19.88 -18.06
CA ASN A 782 45.50 -18.50 -17.69
C ASN A 782 44.82 -18.14 -16.37
N ASN A 783 45.61 -17.86 -15.35
CA ASN A 783 45.12 -17.60 -14.02
C ASN A 783 45.79 -16.41 -13.33
N PHE A 784 45.08 -15.71 -12.44
CA PHE A 784 45.64 -14.63 -11.66
C PHE A 784 44.78 -14.35 -10.42
N VAL A 785 45.47 -13.78 -9.43
CA VAL A 785 44.85 -13.35 -8.18
C VAL A 785 44.72 -11.83 -8.21
N LEU A 786 43.51 -11.34 -7.93
CA LEU A 786 43.16 -9.96 -7.96
C LEU A 786 42.45 -9.55 -6.65
N LEU A 787 42.56 -8.29 -6.28
CA LEU A 787 41.66 -7.71 -5.31
C LEU A 787 40.22 -7.64 -5.89
N SER A 788 39.24 -7.80 -5.06
CA SER A 788 37.83 -7.75 -5.52
C SER A 788 37.50 -6.48 -6.29
N ALA A 789 38.05 -5.33 -5.89
CA ALA A 789 37.91 -4.07 -6.60
C ALA A 789 38.52 -4.05 -7.99
N GLN A 790 39.70 -4.70 -8.15
CA GLN A 790 40.36 -4.85 -9.48
C GLN A 790 39.57 -5.78 -10.39
N TYR A 791 39.00 -6.86 -9.83
CA TYR A 791 38.15 -7.76 -10.59
C TYR A 791 36.88 -7.06 -11.09
N GLU A 792 36.25 -6.21 -10.25
CA GLU A 792 35.13 -5.40 -10.65
C GLU A 792 35.46 -4.46 -11.81
N GLN A 793 36.60 -3.79 -11.76
CA GLN A 793 37.06 -2.91 -12.85
C GLN A 793 37.28 -3.71 -14.14
N ILE A 794 37.86 -4.90 -14.06
CA ILE A 794 38.09 -5.79 -15.22
C ILE A 794 36.74 -6.18 -15.83
N GLN A 795 35.75 -6.55 -15.02
CA GLN A 795 34.43 -6.90 -15.50
C GLN A 795 33.69 -5.68 -16.11
N ARG A 796 33.88 -4.51 -15.54
CA ARG A 796 33.23 -3.26 -15.97
C ARG A 796 33.80 -2.72 -17.26
N PHE A 797 35.14 -2.67 -17.39
CA PHE A 797 35.83 -2.06 -18.53
C PHE A 797 36.35 -3.07 -19.54
N LYS A 798 36.18 -4.37 -19.33
CA LYS A 798 36.68 -5.46 -20.18
C LYS A 798 38.18 -5.36 -20.46
N SER A 799 38.94 -4.93 -19.48
CA SER A 799 40.40 -4.63 -19.60
C SER A 799 41.31 -5.84 -19.36
N TRP A 800 40.80 -7.05 -19.39
CA TRP A 800 41.55 -8.28 -19.14
C TRP A 800 42.78 -8.45 -20.04
N GLU A 801 42.62 -8.20 -21.33
CA GLU A 801 43.73 -8.35 -22.30
C GLU A 801 44.86 -7.33 -22.07
N ALA A 802 44.55 -6.20 -21.40
CA ALA A 802 45.56 -5.19 -21.06
C ALA A 802 46.46 -5.63 -19.89
N ILE A 803 45.96 -6.44 -18.97
CA ILE A 803 46.72 -6.93 -17.80
C ILE A 803 47.69 -8.04 -18.23
N HIS A 804 47.34 -8.81 -19.25
CA HIS A 804 48.22 -9.83 -19.79
C HIS A 804 49.49 -9.31 -20.53
N LYS A 805 49.53 -8.02 -20.87
CA LYS A 805 50.64 -7.42 -21.61
C LYS A 805 51.61 -6.65 -20.73
N THR A 806 51.37 -6.49 -19.44
CA THR A 806 52.33 -5.92 -18.50
C THR A 806 53.05 -7.06 -17.79
N PRO A 807 54.38 -7.12 -17.88
CA PRO A 807 55.19 -8.08 -17.11
C PRO A 807 54.96 -7.80 -15.63
N GLN A 808 54.79 -8.84 -14.83
CA GLN A 808 54.77 -8.75 -13.37
C GLN A 808 56.11 -8.19 -12.91
N GLU A 809 56.13 -6.96 -12.35
CA GLU A 809 57.12 -6.50 -11.41
C GLU A 809 56.54 -6.52 -10.00
#